data_31ff71c2f14944028e453872151f276a
#
_entry.id   31ff71c2f14944028e453872151f276a
#
_cell.length_a   1.000
_cell.length_b   1.000
_cell.length_c   1.000
_cell.angle_alpha   90.00
_cell.angle_beta   90.00
_cell.angle_gamma   90.00
#
_symmetry.space_group_name_H-M   'P 1'
#
loop_
_entity.id
_entity.type
_entity.pdbx_description
1 polymer ?
#
loop_
_entity_poly.entity_id
_entity_poly.type
_entity_poly.pdbx_seq_one_letter_code
_entity_poly.pdbx_strand_id
1 'polypeptide(L)'
;MIEQLQVTMKLPLPSGDGRRALRHPHGLFLLLACLLGLSGLLALPALARAAAPAASTIFLPFKINSATAPEALTTQADQTLQSVLSARGIPLLARGEVTKHLNYQKEWPPAPDAVMNLAGAKSANYVAAGSLTQLGEAVSIDLVVLDLLGQEPPRYFYQKADNAAALATAFERVAKEVLAYTDRELLIARIELRGNQKTDSGAIMRQIKSQAGDPYAAGQLRDDLKNIFKMGYFEDVQLEVADTEQGKEVTFVITEKAVIGQVNLVGNKEMEDKEIKDILSVHPNTILSTKEVQNSVENIKKLYKEKGFYNTEVTAKLDYPKPERVNVQFAISEGVKVYIKEIRIVGNTAFNEKEIKKVMATSEKGLLSWITESGRLKRDILDQDRSRIGAFYHNHGYIEAQVGEPEVNREGEWLFITFNIAEGERYRVGTIDLAGDLVGDKNDLLGEVKLSQEKFFSRQILREDVMRITDRYAEKGYAFAEVNPRLQKNPDLKRMDVVIDVKKGTLVHVNRIVIKGNSRTRDKVIRREIQLKEGAIFDATAMRKSTEKLQRLNYFEEVNINPEPTVQDDLMDIVVDVKEKPTGTFSVGAGYSSVDHLSFMGEVSQDNFMGKGQRVSLAANVSSASTRFNLSFTEPHLDDSKLLFGFDAYNWRREYDDYTKDSTGGALRFGYPVWEKWHLFWGYGYDDTQLSDILSTASQVIKDSANINTTSYVRLGVANDTRNRIQDTTKGALHNLTLKQAGGVLGGDSAFTKWEGSTSWYFPWTEVPYLKEINRPWFNDTVLHLKGAAGYVVENEEGKLPVYEKFYLGGLNTVRGFESSKISPTQITSDGRLERIGGEKMWYMNAEWIFSIAQEIGLKGVAFFDAGNVYTDSETWDVGDLKKAVGLGFRWLSPMGPLRLEWGYNIDPAPGEDQGVWDFSIGGGF
;
A
#
# COMPACT_ATOMS: atom_id res chain seq x y z
N MET A 1 4.30 -39.52 -9.14
CA MET A 1 5.62 -40.08 -9.55
C MET A 1 6.46 -38.90 -10.02
N ILE A 2 7.08 -38.24 -9.11
CA ILE A 2 8.30 -37.45 -9.21
C ILE A 2 8.66 -37.10 -7.76
N GLU A 3 9.54 -37.95 -7.24
CA GLU A 3 10.23 -37.74 -5.96
C GLU A 3 11.56 -37.07 -6.23
N GLN A 4 11.94 -36.20 -5.30
CA GLN A 4 13.29 -35.85 -4.84
C GLN A 4 14.33 -35.37 -5.87
N LEU A 5 14.76 -34.14 -5.61
CA LEU A 5 16.15 -33.72 -5.76
C LEU A 5 16.46 -32.60 -4.74
N GLN A 6 16.91 -33.04 -3.56
CA GLN A 6 17.72 -32.21 -2.65
C GLN A 6 19.15 -32.20 -3.19
N VAL A 7 19.66 -31.05 -3.55
CA VAL A 7 21.09 -30.85 -3.83
C VAL A 7 21.67 -30.03 -2.68
N THR A 8 22.39 -30.75 -1.81
CA THR A 8 23.27 -30.19 -0.80
C THR A 8 24.60 -29.76 -1.45
N MET A 9 24.86 -28.48 -1.63
CA MET A 9 26.19 -27.98 -1.96
C MET A 9 27.00 -27.80 -0.69
N LYS A 10 27.98 -28.66 -0.45
CA LYS A 10 29.11 -28.45 0.44
C LYS A 10 30.22 -27.76 -0.33
N LEU A 11 30.61 -26.56 0.10
CA LEU A 11 31.83 -25.90 -0.31
C LEU A 11 32.96 -26.33 0.63
N PRO A 12 34.15 -26.66 0.13
CA PRO A 12 35.31 -26.96 0.95
C PRO A 12 36.06 -25.70 1.34
N LEU A 13 36.44 -25.61 2.61
CA LEU A 13 37.39 -24.64 3.13
C LEU A 13 38.83 -25.08 2.78
N PRO A 14 39.73 -24.18 2.38
CA PRO A 14 41.15 -24.52 2.32
C PRO A 14 41.82 -24.15 3.64
N SER A 15 42.54 -25.13 4.19
CA SER A 15 43.53 -24.99 5.23
C SER A 15 44.83 -24.40 4.67
N GLY A 16 45.42 -23.48 5.39
CA GLY A 16 46.77 -23.01 5.02
C GLY A 16 47.33 -21.98 5.99
N ASP A 17 48.22 -22.43 6.82
CA ASP A 17 49.08 -21.70 7.75
C ASP A 17 49.81 -20.48 7.14
N GLY A 18 50.00 -19.43 7.92
CA GLY A 18 50.88 -18.33 7.53
C GLY A 18 50.91 -17.18 8.53
N ARG A 19 51.65 -17.35 9.62
CA ARG A 19 52.02 -16.31 10.58
C ARG A 19 52.65 -15.10 9.90
N ARG A 20 52.20 -13.87 10.23
CA ARG A 20 53.07 -12.73 10.52
C ARG A 20 52.36 -11.63 11.27
N ALA A 21 52.95 -11.27 12.39
CA ALA A 21 52.57 -10.22 13.31
C ALA A 21 52.80 -8.83 12.72
N LEU A 22 51.89 -7.90 13.02
CA LEU A 22 52.24 -6.48 13.22
C LEU A 22 51.29 -5.88 14.28
N ARG A 23 51.98 -5.36 15.29
CA ARG A 23 51.46 -4.62 16.45
C ARG A 23 50.88 -3.28 16.05
N HIS A 24 49.76 -2.91 16.60
CA HIS A 24 49.50 -1.54 17.09
C HIS A 24 48.45 -1.53 18.23
N PRO A 25 48.73 -0.79 19.35
CA PRO A 25 48.00 -0.89 20.59
C PRO A 25 47.05 0.32 20.74
N HIS A 26 45.82 0.25 20.32
CA HIS A 26 44.78 1.26 20.65
C HIS A 26 43.39 0.69 20.93
N GLY A 27 43.28 -0.64 21.12
CA GLY A 27 41.99 -1.30 21.43
C GLY A 27 41.65 -1.46 22.92
N LEU A 28 42.56 -1.08 23.82
CA LEU A 28 42.39 -1.40 25.27
C LEU A 28 41.89 -0.23 26.13
N PHE A 29 41.75 0.98 25.58
CA PHE A 29 41.27 2.14 26.33
C PHE A 29 39.79 2.38 26.26
N LEU A 30 39.10 1.78 25.32
CA LEU A 30 37.62 1.95 25.21
C LEU A 30 36.83 0.94 26.06
N LEU A 31 37.42 -0.17 26.46
CA LEU A 31 36.76 -1.16 27.32
C LEU A 31 36.86 -0.84 28.81
N LEU A 32 37.86 -0.06 29.21
CA LEU A 32 38.00 0.40 30.62
C LEU A 32 37.16 1.65 30.93
N ALA A 33 36.81 2.42 29.94
CA ALA A 33 35.91 3.59 30.13
C ALA A 33 34.45 3.19 30.25
N CYS A 34 34.01 2.06 29.70
CA CYS A 34 32.68 1.52 29.87
C CYS A 34 32.46 0.79 31.21
N LEU A 35 33.49 0.32 31.86
CA LEU A 35 33.40 -0.34 33.18
C LEU A 35 33.48 0.63 34.38
N LEU A 36 33.96 1.85 34.19
CA LEU A 36 33.97 2.89 35.23
C LEU A 36 32.76 3.84 35.14
N GLY A 37 31.98 3.79 34.05
CA GLY A 37 30.71 4.52 33.91
C GLY A 37 29.50 3.81 34.52
N LEU A 38 29.63 2.51 34.84
CA LEU A 38 28.53 1.71 35.37
C LEU A 38 28.49 1.64 36.91
N SER A 39 29.48 2.17 37.60
CA SER A 39 29.51 2.19 39.07
C SER A 39 28.99 3.48 39.71
N GLY A 40 28.58 4.47 38.91
CA GLY A 40 28.05 5.74 39.39
C GLY A 40 26.51 5.89 39.34
N LEU A 41 25.78 4.87 38.86
CA LEU A 41 24.29 4.93 38.70
C LEU A 41 23.53 3.97 39.61
N LEU A 42 24.12 3.51 40.72
CA LEU A 42 23.45 2.65 41.73
C LEU A 42 23.17 3.37 43.04
N ALA A 43 22.96 4.68 43.00
CA ALA A 43 22.39 5.43 44.14
C ALA A 43 21.10 6.14 43.69
N LEU A 44 20.13 5.37 43.19
CA LEU A 44 18.74 5.78 43.23
C LEU A 44 18.27 5.60 44.67
N PRO A 45 17.64 6.62 45.31
CA PRO A 45 17.03 6.43 46.59
C PRO A 45 16.05 5.27 46.47
N ALA A 46 16.14 4.32 47.38
CA ALA A 46 15.09 3.36 47.60
C ALA A 46 13.79 4.14 47.75
N LEU A 47 12.98 4.18 46.71
CA LEU A 47 11.59 4.58 46.82
C LEU A 47 11.05 3.63 47.89
N ALA A 48 10.76 4.18 49.03
CA ALA A 48 10.06 3.47 50.09
C ALA A 48 8.81 2.89 49.43
N ARG A 49 8.84 1.59 49.14
CA ARG A 49 7.68 0.83 48.72
C ARG A 49 6.66 1.07 49.81
N ALA A 50 5.63 1.83 49.53
CA ALA A 50 4.52 1.99 50.43
C ALA A 50 4.12 0.57 50.81
N ALA A 51 4.21 0.22 52.13
CA ALA A 51 3.74 -1.04 52.63
C ALA A 51 2.35 -1.28 52.05
N ALA A 52 2.19 -2.40 51.36
CA ALA A 52 0.88 -2.78 50.82
C ALA A 52 -0.07 -2.76 52.03
N PRO A 53 -1.30 -2.24 51.86
CA PRO A 53 -2.23 -2.23 52.97
C PRO A 53 -2.40 -3.66 53.48
N ALA A 54 -2.26 -3.84 54.82
CA ALA A 54 -2.52 -5.09 55.51
C ALA A 54 -3.86 -5.65 55.02
N ALA A 55 -3.99 -6.98 55.03
CA ALA A 55 -5.16 -7.71 54.55
C ALA A 55 -6.46 -7.01 54.95
N SER A 56 -7.10 -6.33 54.02
CA SER A 56 -8.22 -5.45 54.37
C SER A 56 -9.47 -6.27 54.58
N THR A 57 -10.04 -6.12 55.78
CA THR A 57 -11.34 -6.69 56.10
C THR A 57 -12.41 -5.63 55.92
N ILE A 58 -13.46 -5.94 55.16
CA ILE A 58 -14.64 -5.08 55.00
C ILE A 58 -15.76 -5.58 55.87
N PHE A 59 -16.38 -4.70 56.65
CA PHE A 59 -17.57 -5.04 57.40
C PHE A 59 -18.83 -4.63 56.64
N LEU A 60 -19.84 -5.53 56.69
CA LEU A 60 -21.19 -5.24 56.23
C LEU A 60 -22.04 -4.71 57.37
N PRO A 61 -23.04 -3.87 57.14
CA PRO A 61 -24.00 -3.46 58.15
C PRO A 61 -24.73 -4.69 58.66
N PHE A 62 -25.02 -4.72 59.99
CA PHE A 62 -25.57 -5.88 60.61
C PHE A 62 -27.06 -6.08 60.30
N LYS A 63 -27.49 -7.34 60.16
CA LYS A 63 -28.88 -7.69 60.17
C LYS A 63 -29.43 -7.50 61.59
N ILE A 64 -30.54 -6.77 61.70
CA ILE A 64 -31.16 -6.48 63.04
C ILE A 64 -32.39 -7.39 63.26
N ASN A 65 -32.37 -8.13 64.32
CA ASN A 65 -33.47 -8.98 64.76
C ASN A 65 -33.96 -8.43 66.11
N SER A 66 -34.97 -7.55 66.09
CA SER A 66 -35.57 -6.96 67.30
C SER A 66 -37.10 -6.91 67.14
N ALA A 67 -37.82 -7.28 68.20
CA ALA A 67 -39.28 -7.26 68.24
C ALA A 67 -39.84 -5.90 68.72
N THR A 68 -39.03 -5.08 69.37
CA THR A 68 -39.54 -3.90 70.10
C THR A 68 -39.20 -2.53 69.51
N ALA A 69 -38.19 -2.37 68.72
CA ALA A 69 -37.83 -1.11 68.02
C ALA A 69 -36.76 -1.36 66.94
N PRO A 70 -37.03 -2.05 65.87
CA PRO A 70 -35.98 -2.43 64.87
C PRO A 70 -35.31 -1.26 64.20
N GLU A 71 -36.02 -0.19 63.90
CA GLU A 71 -35.43 0.99 63.17
C GLU A 71 -34.48 1.81 64.08
N ALA A 72 -34.87 2.03 65.34
CA ALA A 72 -34.04 2.75 66.32
C ALA A 72 -32.74 1.95 66.63
N LEU A 73 -32.88 0.66 66.83
CA LEU A 73 -31.72 -0.21 67.08
C LEU A 73 -30.82 -0.35 65.85
N THR A 74 -31.40 -0.32 64.65
CA THR A 74 -30.64 -0.32 63.38
C THR A 74 -29.77 0.93 63.27
N THR A 75 -30.39 2.07 63.48
CA THR A 75 -29.65 3.37 63.43
C THR A 75 -28.54 3.45 64.46
N GLN A 76 -28.84 3.03 65.70
CA GLN A 76 -27.88 2.99 66.80
C GLN A 76 -26.73 1.99 66.52
N ALA A 77 -27.04 0.82 66.04
CA ALA A 77 -26.05 -0.20 65.69
C ALA A 77 -25.13 0.26 64.56
N ASP A 78 -25.69 0.84 63.48
CA ASP A 78 -24.92 1.30 62.35
C ASP A 78 -23.99 2.46 62.74
N GLN A 79 -24.50 3.43 63.51
CA GLN A 79 -23.71 4.54 64.01
C GLN A 79 -22.57 4.10 64.93
N THR A 80 -22.89 3.19 65.87
CA THR A 80 -21.90 2.66 66.82
C THR A 80 -20.84 1.81 66.11
N LEU A 81 -21.26 0.93 65.19
CA LEU A 81 -20.36 0.13 64.42
C LEU A 81 -19.45 1.02 63.52
N GLN A 82 -20.03 2.02 62.89
CA GLN A 82 -19.26 2.98 62.06
C GLN A 82 -18.22 3.74 62.90
N SER A 83 -18.59 4.16 64.10
CA SER A 83 -17.68 4.84 65.05
C SER A 83 -16.51 3.96 65.46
N VAL A 84 -16.81 2.71 65.85
CA VAL A 84 -15.81 1.73 66.30
C VAL A 84 -14.86 1.32 65.17
N LEU A 85 -15.38 1.13 63.96
CA LEU A 85 -14.57 0.70 62.81
C LEU A 85 -13.76 1.85 62.23
N SER A 86 -14.34 3.08 62.13
CA SER A 86 -13.64 4.25 61.64
C SER A 86 -12.46 4.63 62.53
N ALA A 87 -12.58 4.46 63.85
CA ALA A 87 -11.47 4.72 64.79
C ALA A 87 -10.26 3.79 64.54
N ARG A 88 -10.44 2.72 63.76
CA ARG A 88 -9.41 1.71 63.40
C ARG A 88 -9.09 1.69 61.94
N GLY A 89 -9.65 2.62 61.11
CA GLY A 89 -9.44 2.68 59.66
C GLY A 89 -10.07 1.54 58.88
N ILE A 90 -11.05 0.82 59.48
CA ILE A 90 -11.71 -0.33 58.85
C ILE A 90 -12.93 0.15 58.06
N PRO A 91 -13.11 -0.26 56.78
CA PRO A 91 -14.24 0.16 55.96
C PRO A 91 -15.52 -0.58 56.37
N LEU A 92 -16.59 0.18 56.62
CA LEU A 92 -17.95 -0.33 56.70
C LEU A 92 -18.71 0.09 55.46
N LEU A 93 -19.36 -0.87 54.76
CA LEU A 93 -20.20 -0.54 53.62
C LEU A 93 -21.50 0.15 54.09
N ALA A 94 -21.94 1.13 53.33
CA ALA A 94 -23.18 1.83 53.66
C ALA A 94 -24.39 0.89 53.46
N ARG A 95 -25.33 0.85 54.46
CA ARG A 95 -26.50 0.00 54.40
C ARG A 95 -27.30 0.14 53.08
N GLY A 96 -27.50 1.35 52.62
CA GLY A 96 -28.19 1.59 51.34
C GLY A 96 -27.52 1.04 50.09
N GLU A 97 -26.21 0.83 50.12
CA GLU A 97 -25.43 0.18 49.06
C GLU A 97 -25.61 -1.34 49.14
N VAL A 98 -25.50 -1.89 50.31
CA VAL A 98 -25.54 -3.31 50.55
C VAL A 98 -26.95 -3.91 50.32
N THR A 99 -28.01 -3.20 50.75
CA THR A 99 -29.39 -3.64 50.58
C THR A 99 -29.88 -3.64 49.12
N LYS A 100 -29.15 -3.00 48.20
CA LYS A 100 -29.44 -3.13 46.74
C LYS A 100 -29.06 -4.48 46.19
N HIS A 101 -28.12 -5.16 46.83
CA HIS A 101 -27.52 -6.41 46.35
C HIS A 101 -27.80 -7.61 47.27
N LEU A 102 -27.99 -7.38 48.56
CA LEU A 102 -28.26 -8.42 49.57
C LEU A 102 -29.60 -8.20 50.23
N ASN A 103 -30.41 -9.26 50.28
CA ASN A 103 -31.68 -9.24 51.00
C ASN A 103 -31.54 -9.87 52.37
N TYR A 104 -31.28 -9.04 53.39
CA TYR A 104 -31.10 -9.48 54.78
C TYR A 104 -32.27 -10.24 55.42
N GLN A 105 -33.46 -10.15 54.80
CA GLN A 105 -34.66 -10.88 55.35
C GLN A 105 -34.79 -12.29 54.81
N LYS A 106 -34.20 -12.57 53.63
CA LYS A 106 -34.32 -13.88 52.98
C LYS A 106 -33.16 -14.84 53.28
N GLU A 107 -31.95 -14.30 53.31
CA GLU A 107 -30.71 -15.11 53.45
C GLU A 107 -29.79 -14.55 54.55
N TRP A 108 -29.56 -15.34 55.57
CA TRP A 108 -28.56 -15.03 56.57
C TRP A 108 -27.97 -16.34 57.14
N PRO A 109 -26.63 -16.46 57.17
CA PRO A 109 -25.62 -15.58 56.62
C PRO A 109 -25.74 -15.47 55.09
N PRO A 110 -25.28 -14.33 54.51
CA PRO A 110 -25.40 -14.14 53.06
C PRO A 110 -24.54 -15.17 52.32
N ALA A 111 -25.01 -15.58 51.13
CA ALA A 111 -24.28 -16.53 50.30
C ALA A 111 -22.90 -15.95 49.88
N PRO A 112 -21.81 -16.75 49.90
CA PRO A 112 -20.46 -16.27 49.57
C PRO A 112 -20.39 -15.55 48.24
N ASP A 113 -21.04 -16.06 47.18
CA ASP A 113 -21.01 -15.46 45.82
C ASP A 113 -21.63 -14.07 45.77
N ALA A 114 -22.71 -13.84 46.52
CA ALA A 114 -23.35 -12.54 46.58
C ALA A 114 -22.49 -11.50 47.32
N VAL A 115 -21.73 -11.93 48.30
CA VAL A 115 -20.78 -11.12 49.07
C VAL A 115 -19.53 -10.84 48.24
N MET A 116 -19.04 -11.82 47.49
CA MET A 116 -17.88 -11.68 46.59
C MET A 116 -18.11 -10.62 45.53
N ASN A 117 -19.28 -10.58 44.90
CA ASN A 117 -19.62 -9.55 43.91
C ASN A 117 -19.68 -8.17 44.50
N LEU A 118 -20.14 -8.01 45.73
CA LEU A 118 -20.24 -6.73 46.43
C LEU A 118 -18.88 -6.20 46.90
N ALA A 119 -18.05 -7.04 47.44
CA ALA A 119 -16.78 -6.66 48.06
C ALA A 119 -15.59 -6.75 47.12
N GLY A 120 -15.70 -7.49 45.99
CA GLY A 120 -14.62 -7.69 45.03
C GLY A 120 -14.15 -6.43 44.30
N ALA A 121 -14.96 -5.38 44.26
CA ALA A 121 -14.59 -4.08 43.72
C ALA A 121 -13.72 -3.24 44.68
N LYS A 122 -13.48 -3.65 45.93
CA LYS A 122 -12.82 -2.82 46.96
C LYS A 122 -11.53 -3.43 47.55
N SER A 123 -10.91 -4.37 46.83
CA SER A 123 -9.60 -4.95 47.16
C SER A 123 -9.50 -5.52 48.59
N ALA A 124 -10.59 -6.07 49.16
CA ALA A 124 -10.60 -6.70 50.44
C ALA A 124 -10.30 -8.22 50.37
N ASN A 125 -9.63 -8.77 51.34
CA ASN A 125 -9.36 -10.20 51.43
C ASN A 125 -10.47 -10.94 52.20
N TYR A 126 -11.06 -10.27 53.19
CA TYR A 126 -12.10 -10.81 54.04
C TYR A 126 -13.32 -9.88 54.10
N VAL A 127 -14.50 -10.49 54.27
CA VAL A 127 -15.75 -9.78 54.56
C VAL A 127 -16.36 -10.28 55.82
N ALA A 128 -16.63 -9.35 56.74
CA ALA A 128 -17.32 -9.66 58.00
C ALA A 128 -18.80 -9.24 57.91
N ALA A 129 -19.66 -10.20 57.99
CA ALA A 129 -21.14 -10.03 57.96
C ALA A 129 -21.71 -10.41 59.34
N GLY A 130 -22.45 -9.50 59.96
CA GLY A 130 -22.99 -9.69 61.29
C GLY A 130 -24.50 -9.64 61.39
N SER A 131 -25.05 -10.30 62.43
CA SER A 131 -26.42 -10.07 62.88
C SER A 131 -26.44 -9.64 64.36
N LEU A 132 -27.42 -8.85 64.66
CA LEU A 132 -27.67 -8.37 66.00
C LEU A 132 -29.08 -8.78 66.43
N THR A 133 -29.17 -9.59 67.48
CA THR A 133 -30.41 -10.12 67.98
C THR A 133 -30.69 -9.59 69.41
N GLN A 134 -31.79 -8.87 69.56
CA GLN A 134 -32.22 -8.36 70.89
C GLN A 134 -33.11 -9.38 71.61
N LEU A 135 -32.70 -9.72 72.81
CA LEU A 135 -33.42 -10.68 73.73
C LEU A 135 -33.66 -9.97 75.08
N GLY A 136 -34.78 -9.27 75.12
CA GLY A 136 -35.09 -8.40 76.25
C GLY A 136 -34.17 -7.13 76.22
N GLU A 137 -33.45 -6.88 77.36
CA GLU A 137 -32.45 -5.80 77.42
C GLU A 137 -31.10 -6.20 76.75
N ALA A 138 -30.83 -7.51 76.79
CA ALA A 138 -29.57 -8.04 76.24
C ALA A 138 -29.59 -8.11 74.70
N VAL A 139 -28.38 -7.91 74.10
CA VAL A 139 -28.15 -7.94 72.66
C VAL A 139 -27.05 -8.95 72.35
N SER A 140 -27.35 -9.96 71.46
CA SER A 140 -26.33 -10.87 70.93
C SER A 140 -25.82 -10.30 69.61
N ILE A 141 -24.52 -10.35 69.45
CA ILE A 141 -23.80 -10.02 68.18
C ILE A 141 -23.22 -11.33 67.66
N ASP A 142 -23.67 -11.73 66.50
CA ASP A 142 -23.17 -12.90 65.78
C ASP A 142 -22.56 -12.43 64.44
N LEU A 143 -21.34 -12.84 64.18
CA LEU A 143 -20.58 -12.37 63.01
C LEU A 143 -19.92 -13.56 62.32
N VAL A 144 -19.98 -13.60 61.03
CA VAL A 144 -19.26 -14.53 60.16
C VAL A 144 -18.25 -13.77 59.30
N VAL A 145 -17.04 -14.26 59.27
CA VAL A 145 -15.96 -13.79 58.41
C VAL A 145 -15.81 -14.79 57.28
N LEU A 146 -15.90 -14.25 56.06
CA LEU A 146 -15.76 -14.99 54.79
C LEU A 146 -14.47 -14.59 54.13
N ASP A 147 -13.69 -15.58 53.72
CA ASP A 147 -12.56 -15.39 52.81
C ASP A 147 -13.08 -15.17 51.39
N LEU A 148 -12.70 -14.08 50.73
CA LEU A 148 -13.17 -13.74 49.38
C LEU A 148 -12.60 -14.61 48.27
N LEU A 149 -11.54 -15.39 48.54
CA LEU A 149 -11.06 -16.43 47.64
C LEU A 149 -11.74 -17.78 47.88
N GLY A 150 -12.53 -17.90 48.98
CA GLY A 150 -13.25 -19.14 49.32
C GLY A 150 -12.33 -20.30 49.71
N GLN A 151 -11.09 -20.02 50.08
CA GLN A 151 -10.08 -21.02 50.42
C GLN A 151 -10.16 -21.44 51.91
N GLU A 152 -10.60 -20.53 52.74
CA GLU A 152 -10.81 -20.84 54.16
C GLU A 152 -12.31 -20.99 54.47
N PRO A 153 -12.70 -21.92 55.37
CA PRO A 153 -14.09 -22.07 55.75
C PRO A 153 -14.57 -20.83 56.53
N PRO A 154 -15.85 -20.47 56.43
CA PRO A 154 -16.44 -19.37 57.21
C PRO A 154 -16.14 -19.50 58.68
N ARG A 155 -15.62 -18.43 59.29
CA ARG A 155 -15.31 -18.37 60.71
C ARG A 155 -16.30 -17.50 61.45
N TYR A 156 -16.81 -18.04 62.61
CA TYR A 156 -17.87 -17.39 63.37
C TYR A 156 -17.28 -16.75 64.64
N PHE A 157 -17.77 -15.56 64.97
CA PHE A 157 -17.46 -14.82 66.17
C PHE A 157 -18.76 -14.39 66.79
N TYR A 158 -18.80 -14.34 68.12
CA TYR A 158 -19.98 -13.88 68.84
C TYR A 158 -19.60 -13.12 70.08
N GLN A 159 -20.40 -12.11 70.38
CA GLN A 159 -20.28 -11.27 71.59
C GLN A 159 -21.68 -10.96 72.12
N LYS A 160 -21.74 -10.73 73.44
CA LYS A 160 -22.99 -10.34 74.12
C LYS A 160 -22.81 -8.93 74.70
N ALA A 161 -23.82 -8.09 74.55
CA ALA A 161 -23.96 -6.82 75.27
C ALA A 161 -25.17 -6.96 76.21
N ASP A 162 -24.99 -6.55 77.49
CA ASP A 162 -26.04 -6.69 78.47
C ASP A 162 -27.23 -5.76 78.28
N ASN A 163 -26.94 -4.64 77.59
CA ASN A 163 -27.98 -3.65 77.12
C ASN A 163 -27.47 -2.87 75.87
N ALA A 164 -28.34 -2.08 75.32
CA ALA A 164 -28.01 -1.26 74.12
C ALA A 164 -26.87 -0.24 74.34
N ALA A 165 -26.61 0.24 75.58
CA ALA A 165 -25.53 1.15 75.91
C ALA A 165 -24.14 0.45 75.90
N ALA A 166 -24.10 -0.86 76.05
CA ALA A 166 -22.86 -1.65 76.04
C ALA A 166 -22.48 -2.12 74.60
N LEU A 167 -23.23 -1.77 73.56
CA LEU A 167 -22.98 -2.16 72.17
C LEU A 167 -21.60 -1.72 71.67
N ALA A 168 -21.13 -0.52 71.99
CA ALA A 168 -19.84 -0.04 71.54
C ALA A 168 -18.69 -0.92 72.04
N THR A 169 -18.70 -1.30 73.31
CA THR A 169 -17.69 -2.22 73.92
C THR A 169 -17.77 -3.63 73.32
N ALA A 170 -18.99 -4.12 73.01
CA ALA A 170 -19.14 -5.41 72.37
C ALA A 170 -18.65 -5.40 70.91
N PHE A 171 -18.93 -4.33 70.15
CA PHE A 171 -18.39 -4.14 68.78
C PHE A 171 -16.87 -3.99 68.80
N GLU A 172 -16.28 -3.29 69.76
CA GLU A 172 -14.83 -3.20 69.86
C GLU A 172 -14.18 -4.57 70.11
N ARG A 173 -14.77 -5.42 70.95
CA ARG A 173 -14.27 -6.76 71.23
C ARG A 173 -14.34 -7.65 69.99
N VAL A 174 -15.51 -7.72 69.31
CA VAL A 174 -15.66 -8.55 68.15
C VAL A 174 -14.79 -8.04 66.99
N ALA A 175 -14.68 -6.75 66.79
CA ALA A 175 -13.77 -6.19 65.79
C ALA A 175 -12.31 -6.54 66.08
N LYS A 176 -11.89 -6.50 67.35
CA LYS A 176 -10.54 -6.90 67.74
C LYS A 176 -10.28 -8.40 67.51
N GLU A 177 -11.25 -9.27 67.77
CA GLU A 177 -11.12 -10.69 67.52
C GLU A 177 -11.08 -11.01 66.02
N VAL A 178 -11.91 -10.34 65.23
CA VAL A 178 -11.88 -10.43 63.77
C VAL A 178 -10.54 -10.00 63.19
N LEU A 179 -10.04 -8.83 63.63
CA LEU A 179 -8.74 -8.35 63.13
C LEU A 179 -7.58 -9.26 63.57
N ALA A 180 -7.60 -9.80 64.82
CA ALA A 180 -6.59 -10.77 65.23
C ALA A 180 -6.58 -12.02 64.37
N TYR A 181 -7.68 -12.33 63.70
CA TYR A 181 -7.79 -13.43 62.72
C TYR A 181 -7.39 -13.02 61.31
N THR A 182 -7.77 -11.80 60.85
CA THR A 182 -7.61 -11.35 59.46
C THR A 182 -6.32 -10.56 59.23
N ASP A 183 -5.70 -9.96 60.25
CA ASP A 183 -4.46 -9.19 60.17
C ASP A 183 -3.17 -10.00 60.23
N ARG A 184 -3.26 -11.31 59.87
CA ARG A 184 -2.05 -12.09 59.68
C ARG A 184 -1.32 -11.59 58.43
N GLU A 185 -0.08 -11.21 58.52
CA GLU A 185 0.80 -10.97 57.37
C GLU A 185 1.08 -12.34 56.68
N LEU A 186 0.17 -12.78 55.87
CA LEU A 186 0.34 -13.96 55.04
C LEU A 186 1.09 -13.50 53.77
N LEU A 187 2.34 -13.94 53.66
CA LEU A 187 3.14 -13.70 52.45
C LEU A 187 2.88 -14.78 51.41
N ILE A 188 3.03 -14.47 50.16
CA ILE A 188 3.08 -15.45 49.08
C ILE A 188 4.44 -16.12 49.12
N ALA A 189 4.48 -17.43 49.49
CA ALA A 189 5.71 -18.20 49.55
C ALA A 189 6.26 -18.50 48.15
N ARG A 190 5.39 -18.88 47.24
CA ARG A 190 5.72 -19.12 45.85
C ARG A 190 4.48 -19.04 44.95
N ILE A 191 4.72 -18.80 43.63
CA ILE A 191 3.69 -18.84 42.62
C ILE A 191 4.05 -19.93 41.61
N GLU A 192 3.14 -20.84 41.37
CA GLU A 192 3.29 -21.94 40.42
C GLU A 192 2.25 -21.87 39.29
N LEU A 193 2.65 -22.39 38.12
CA LEU A 193 1.77 -22.62 37.00
C LEU A 193 1.62 -24.12 36.79
N ARG A 194 0.41 -24.57 36.56
CA ARG A 194 0.11 -25.98 36.27
C ARG A 194 -0.88 -26.08 35.11
N GLY A 195 -0.59 -26.99 34.17
CA GLY A 195 -1.49 -27.27 33.04
C GLY A 195 -1.10 -26.58 31.71
N ASN A 196 -0.15 -25.70 31.72
CA ASN A 196 0.36 -25.09 30.50
C ASN A 196 1.33 -26.05 29.80
N GLN A 197 0.90 -26.62 28.67
CA GLN A 197 1.71 -27.58 27.90
C GLN A 197 2.28 -26.96 26.62
N LYS A 198 1.60 -25.95 26.05
CA LYS A 198 1.90 -25.33 24.77
C LYS A 198 2.26 -23.84 24.91
N THR A 199 1.65 -23.20 25.91
CA THR A 199 1.91 -21.78 26.17
C THR A 199 3.14 -21.64 27.07
N ASP A 200 4.08 -20.80 26.66
CA ASP A 200 5.30 -20.53 27.42
C ASP A 200 5.00 -19.99 28.81
N SER A 201 5.55 -20.65 29.82
CA SER A 201 5.35 -20.25 31.22
C SER A 201 5.79 -18.82 31.48
N GLY A 202 6.86 -18.35 30.85
CA GLY A 202 7.35 -17.00 31.00
C GLY A 202 6.38 -15.97 30.43
N ALA A 203 5.64 -16.32 29.36
CA ALA A 203 4.61 -15.45 28.78
C ALA A 203 3.43 -15.28 29.76
N ILE A 204 3.03 -16.36 30.44
CA ILE A 204 1.96 -16.36 31.44
C ILE A 204 2.40 -15.58 32.67
N MET A 205 3.60 -15.89 33.22
CA MET A 205 4.15 -15.21 34.39
C MET A 205 4.26 -13.70 34.24
N ARG A 206 4.50 -13.18 33.01
CA ARG A 206 4.51 -11.74 32.76
C ARG A 206 3.15 -11.05 32.92
N GLN A 207 2.04 -11.81 32.92
CA GLN A 207 0.70 -11.28 33.16
C GLN A 207 0.36 -11.24 34.66
N ILE A 208 1.12 -11.95 35.46
CA ILE A 208 0.96 -12.01 36.91
C ILE A 208 1.79 -10.90 37.55
N LYS A 209 1.11 -10.01 38.26
CA LYS A 209 1.76 -8.87 38.96
C LYS A 209 2.25 -9.24 40.35
N SER A 210 1.60 -10.22 40.97
CA SER A 210 1.97 -10.75 42.27
C SER A 210 3.30 -11.50 42.20
N GLN A 211 4.15 -11.37 43.21
CA GLN A 211 5.45 -12.04 43.29
C GLN A 211 5.60 -12.79 44.60
N ALA A 212 6.51 -13.77 44.63
CA ALA A 212 6.90 -14.41 45.87
C ALA A 212 7.52 -13.39 46.85
N GLY A 213 7.09 -13.37 48.09
CA GLY A 213 7.44 -12.39 49.10
C GLY A 213 6.48 -11.21 49.21
N ASP A 214 5.53 -11.05 48.28
CA ASP A 214 4.47 -10.06 48.40
C ASP A 214 3.42 -10.48 49.45
N PRO A 215 2.74 -9.49 50.10
CA PRO A 215 1.58 -9.82 50.92
C PRO A 215 0.49 -10.54 50.11
N TYR A 216 -0.09 -11.57 50.69
CA TYR A 216 -1.19 -12.28 50.07
C TYR A 216 -2.43 -11.38 49.96
N ALA A 217 -2.77 -10.98 48.75
CA ALA A 217 -3.87 -10.09 48.45
C ALA A 217 -4.85 -10.74 47.48
N ALA A 218 -6.00 -11.19 47.94
CA ALA A 218 -7.02 -11.86 47.16
C ALA A 218 -7.49 -11.04 45.92
N GLY A 219 -7.60 -9.72 46.08
CA GLY A 219 -7.98 -8.82 44.99
C GLY A 219 -6.97 -8.81 43.84
N GLN A 220 -5.69 -8.74 44.19
CA GLN A 220 -4.59 -8.71 43.21
C GLN A 220 -4.50 -10.07 42.45
N LEU A 221 -4.58 -11.20 43.19
CA LEU A 221 -4.56 -12.53 42.56
C LEU A 221 -5.74 -12.77 41.62
N ARG A 222 -6.92 -12.21 41.95
CA ARG A 222 -8.09 -12.26 41.06
C ARG A 222 -7.87 -11.44 39.78
N ASP A 223 -7.22 -10.30 39.91
CA ASP A 223 -6.88 -9.49 38.75
C ASP A 223 -5.80 -10.16 37.89
N ASP A 224 -4.84 -10.84 38.53
CA ASP A 224 -3.84 -11.65 37.81
C ASP A 224 -4.50 -12.81 37.05
N LEU A 225 -5.45 -13.51 37.67
CA LEU A 225 -6.24 -14.56 37.02
C LEU A 225 -6.99 -14.00 35.82
N LYS A 226 -7.65 -12.84 35.94
CA LYS A 226 -8.30 -12.14 34.80
C LYS A 226 -7.32 -11.76 33.71
N ASN A 227 -6.13 -11.35 34.06
CA ASN A 227 -5.10 -10.97 33.08
C ASN A 227 -4.63 -12.20 32.28
N ILE A 228 -4.41 -13.33 32.96
CA ILE A 228 -4.10 -14.60 32.32
C ILE A 228 -5.25 -15.00 31.37
N PHE A 229 -6.50 -14.96 31.85
CA PHE A 229 -7.66 -15.34 31.04
C PHE A 229 -7.84 -14.42 29.80
N LYS A 230 -7.53 -13.12 29.93
CA LYS A 230 -7.57 -12.15 28.84
C LYS A 230 -6.58 -12.44 27.70
N MET A 231 -5.54 -13.27 27.91
CA MET A 231 -4.66 -13.72 26.84
C MET A 231 -5.41 -14.48 25.74
N GLY A 232 -6.62 -15.03 26.06
CA GLY A 232 -7.48 -15.68 25.09
C GLY A 232 -7.11 -17.11 24.73
N TYR A 233 -6.01 -17.62 25.26
CA TYR A 233 -5.47 -18.96 24.97
C TYR A 233 -6.05 -20.07 25.86
N PHE A 234 -6.76 -19.70 26.91
CA PHE A 234 -7.19 -20.63 27.94
C PHE A 234 -8.72 -20.81 27.94
N GLU A 235 -9.14 -22.04 28.16
CA GLU A 235 -10.53 -22.39 28.34
C GLU A 235 -10.96 -22.09 29.77
N ASP A 236 -10.08 -22.39 30.71
CA ASP A 236 -10.30 -22.13 32.12
C ASP A 236 -8.98 -21.79 32.84
N VAL A 237 -9.06 -20.93 33.83
CA VAL A 237 -7.94 -20.57 34.70
C VAL A 237 -8.48 -20.56 36.14
N GLN A 238 -7.99 -21.48 36.96
CA GLN A 238 -8.36 -21.58 38.35
C GLN A 238 -7.20 -21.21 39.24
N LEU A 239 -7.51 -20.78 40.48
CA LEU A 239 -6.55 -20.44 41.50
C LEU A 239 -6.64 -21.41 42.66
N GLU A 240 -5.60 -22.16 42.91
CA GLU A 240 -5.43 -22.99 44.09
C GLU A 240 -4.45 -22.31 45.05
N VAL A 241 -4.79 -22.28 46.32
CA VAL A 241 -3.93 -21.72 47.36
C VAL A 241 -3.77 -22.76 48.48
N ALA A 242 -2.51 -23.05 48.83
CA ALA A 242 -2.17 -23.97 49.88
C ALA A 242 -1.36 -23.25 50.98
N ASP A 243 -1.56 -23.63 52.23
CA ASP A 243 -0.78 -23.16 53.39
C ASP A 243 0.53 -23.90 53.49
N THR A 244 1.64 -23.19 53.63
CA THR A 244 2.96 -23.74 53.91
C THR A 244 3.58 -23.07 55.13
N GLU A 245 4.64 -23.62 55.66
CA GLU A 245 5.36 -23.03 56.81
C GLU A 245 5.95 -21.64 56.47
N GLN A 246 6.12 -21.35 55.20
CA GLN A 246 6.74 -20.08 54.68
C GLN A 246 5.72 -19.06 54.18
N GLY A 247 4.42 -19.38 54.21
CA GLY A 247 3.37 -18.53 53.70
C GLY A 247 2.39 -19.29 52.79
N LYS A 248 1.68 -18.55 51.91
CA LYS A 248 0.72 -19.12 50.98
C LYS A 248 1.41 -19.51 49.66
N GLU A 249 1.25 -20.75 49.25
CA GLU A 249 1.60 -21.21 47.90
C GLU A 249 0.42 -21.00 46.97
N VAL A 250 0.64 -20.26 45.89
CA VAL A 250 -0.37 -19.86 44.93
C VAL A 250 -0.12 -20.60 43.62
N THR A 251 -1.04 -21.43 43.18
CA THR A 251 -0.96 -22.19 41.93
C THR A 251 -2.05 -21.75 40.97
N PHE A 252 -1.68 -21.24 39.83
CA PHE A 252 -2.61 -21.00 38.72
C PHE A 252 -2.73 -22.29 37.91
N VAL A 253 -3.91 -22.91 37.94
CA VAL A 253 -4.23 -24.11 37.16
C VAL A 253 -4.88 -23.70 35.88
N ILE A 254 -4.26 -24.07 34.79
CA ILE A 254 -4.59 -23.58 33.46
C ILE A 254 -5.09 -24.74 32.60
N THR A 255 -6.23 -24.55 31.95
CA THR A 255 -6.71 -25.44 30.91
C THR A 255 -6.58 -24.74 29.58
N GLU A 256 -5.67 -25.22 28.74
CA GLU A 256 -5.41 -24.62 27.42
C GLU A 256 -6.50 -25.03 26.43
N LYS A 257 -6.87 -24.07 25.54
CA LYS A 257 -7.75 -24.35 24.41
C LYS A 257 -7.11 -25.31 23.42
N ALA A 258 -7.93 -26.04 22.67
CA ALA A 258 -7.46 -26.93 21.61
C ALA A 258 -6.70 -26.19 20.53
N VAL A 259 -5.71 -26.83 19.93
CA VAL A 259 -4.97 -26.33 18.79
C VAL A 259 -5.66 -26.75 17.49
N ILE A 260 -5.76 -25.86 16.55
CA ILE A 260 -6.32 -26.13 15.24
C ILE A 260 -5.40 -27.10 14.48
N GLY A 261 -5.90 -28.29 14.19
CA GLY A 261 -5.20 -29.31 13.43
C GLY A 261 -5.23 -29.02 11.93
N GLN A 262 -6.44 -28.94 11.41
CA GLN A 262 -6.68 -28.68 9.98
C GLN A 262 -7.81 -27.66 9.82
N VAL A 263 -7.72 -26.91 8.70
CA VAL A 263 -8.79 -26.02 8.26
C VAL A 263 -9.27 -26.52 6.90
N ASN A 264 -10.49 -27.01 6.85
CA ASN A 264 -11.10 -27.62 5.68
C ASN A 264 -12.20 -26.70 5.11
N LEU A 265 -12.25 -26.59 3.79
CA LEU A 265 -13.28 -25.88 3.06
C LEU A 265 -14.13 -26.91 2.31
N VAL A 266 -15.44 -26.76 2.32
CA VAL A 266 -16.37 -27.66 1.63
C VAL A 266 -17.48 -26.83 1.01
N GLY A 267 -17.76 -27.07 -0.28
CA GLY A 267 -18.85 -26.42 -0.99
C GLY A 267 -18.46 -25.21 -1.83
N ASN A 268 -17.19 -24.81 -1.80
CA ASN A 268 -16.63 -23.74 -2.62
C ASN A 268 -16.31 -24.26 -4.02
N LYS A 269 -17.26 -24.17 -4.95
CA LYS A 269 -17.12 -24.63 -6.34
C LYS A 269 -16.64 -23.51 -7.27
N GLU A 270 -17.02 -22.28 -6.96
CA GLU A 270 -16.75 -21.09 -7.78
C GLU A 270 -15.47 -20.35 -7.36
N MET A 271 -14.89 -20.71 -6.20
CA MET A 271 -13.70 -20.08 -5.67
C MET A 271 -12.66 -21.12 -5.29
N GLU A 272 -11.41 -20.80 -5.57
CA GLU A 272 -10.29 -21.66 -5.19
C GLU A 272 -10.04 -21.65 -3.67
N ASP A 273 -9.66 -22.82 -3.14
CA ASP A 273 -9.27 -22.96 -1.74
C ASP A 273 -8.25 -21.94 -1.28
N LYS A 274 -7.28 -21.63 -2.14
CA LYS A 274 -6.21 -20.69 -1.83
C LYS A 274 -6.74 -19.30 -1.56
N GLU A 275 -7.63 -18.79 -2.42
CA GLU A 275 -8.22 -17.45 -2.30
C GLU A 275 -9.00 -17.30 -0.98
N ILE A 276 -9.71 -18.37 -0.57
CA ILE A 276 -10.43 -18.38 0.70
C ILE A 276 -9.47 -18.49 1.88
N LYS A 277 -8.47 -19.37 1.81
CA LYS A 277 -7.49 -19.57 2.89
C LYS A 277 -6.68 -18.31 3.20
N ASP A 278 -6.38 -17.48 2.19
CA ASP A 278 -5.61 -16.25 2.35
C ASP A 278 -6.34 -15.16 3.19
N ILE A 279 -7.67 -15.24 3.31
CA ILE A 279 -8.48 -14.30 4.08
C ILE A 279 -8.94 -14.83 5.44
N LEU A 280 -8.63 -16.09 5.75
CA LEU A 280 -9.02 -16.67 7.04
C LEU A 280 -8.22 -16.06 8.18
N SER A 281 -8.91 -15.79 9.29
CA SER A 281 -8.26 -15.40 10.55
C SER A 281 -7.75 -16.61 11.35
N VAL A 282 -8.14 -17.82 10.97
CA VAL A 282 -7.74 -19.07 11.62
C VAL A 282 -6.77 -19.86 10.74
N HIS A 283 -5.70 -20.37 11.37
CA HIS A 283 -4.66 -21.11 10.66
C HIS A 283 -4.32 -22.44 11.37
N PRO A 284 -3.84 -23.47 10.65
CA PRO A 284 -3.35 -24.69 11.28
C PRO A 284 -2.22 -24.39 12.28
N ASN A 285 -2.18 -25.16 13.37
CA ASN A 285 -1.23 -25.04 14.48
C ASN A 285 -1.35 -23.75 15.32
N THR A 286 -2.46 -23.03 15.22
CA THR A 286 -2.82 -21.93 16.13
C THR A 286 -3.84 -22.40 17.17
N ILE A 287 -3.94 -21.68 18.27
CA ILE A 287 -4.92 -21.98 19.34
C ILE A 287 -6.32 -21.58 18.87
N LEU A 288 -7.32 -22.41 19.16
CA LEU A 288 -8.69 -22.13 18.77
C LEU A 288 -9.21 -20.84 19.43
N SER A 289 -9.65 -19.91 18.61
CA SER A 289 -10.38 -18.72 19.03
C SER A 289 -11.74 -18.69 18.33
N THR A 290 -12.81 -18.80 19.10
CA THR A 290 -14.18 -18.75 18.56
C THR A 290 -14.44 -17.43 17.84
N LYS A 291 -13.85 -16.34 18.32
CA LYS A 291 -13.94 -15.02 17.67
C LYS A 291 -13.28 -15.02 16.28
N GLU A 292 -12.10 -15.64 16.15
CA GLU A 292 -11.39 -15.72 14.85
C GLU A 292 -12.11 -16.67 13.89
N VAL A 293 -12.73 -17.74 14.38
CA VAL A 293 -13.60 -18.59 13.57
C VAL A 293 -14.78 -17.79 13.04
N GLN A 294 -15.43 -17.00 13.89
CA GLN A 294 -16.55 -16.15 13.45
C GLN A 294 -16.10 -15.05 12.48
N ASN A 295 -14.95 -14.42 12.74
CA ASN A 295 -14.36 -13.46 11.80
C ASN A 295 -14.08 -14.10 10.44
N SER A 296 -13.56 -15.33 10.44
CA SER A 296 -13.32 -16.09 9.20
C SER A 296 -14.62 -16.36 8.44
N VAL A 297 -15.73 -16.70 9.13
CA VAL A 297 -17.05 -16.86 8.53
C VAL A 297 -17.49 -15.56 7.85
N GLU A 298 -17.35 -14.44 8.55
CA GLU A 298 -17.74 -13.14 7.98
C GLU A 298 -16.84 -12.70 6.82
N ASN A 299 -15.51 -12.97 6.91
CA ASN A 299 -14.58 -12.70 5.82
C ASN A 299 -14.92 -13.53 4.57
N ILE A 300 -15.25 -14.82 4.75
CA ILE A 300 -15.69 -15.67 3.62
C ILE A 300 -16.96 -15.10 3.00
N LYS A 301 -17.98 -14.78 3.80
CA LYS A 301 -19.23 -14.19 3.29
C LYS A 301 -18.97 -12.88 2.56
N LYS A 302 -18.07 -12.03 3.09
CA LYS A 302 -17.69 -10.76 2.45
C LYS A 302 -17.04 -11.01 1.10
N LEU A 303 -16.08 -11.93 1.03
CA LEU A 303 -15.40 -12.30 -0.20
C LEU A 303 -16.38 -12.80 -1.28
N TYR A 304 -17.29 -13.71 -0.92
CA TYR A 304 -18.32 -14.20 -1.83
C TYR A 304 -19.26 -13.08 -2.30
N LYS A 305 -19.63 -12.18 -1.40
CA LYS A 305 -20.46 -11.01 -1.73
C LYS A 305 -19.76 -10.07 -2.72
N GLU A 306 -18.46 -9.84 -2.55
CA GLU A 306 -17.66 -9.06 -3.49
C GLU A 306 -17.56 -9.69 -4.89
N LYS A 307 -17.66 -11.02 -4.95
CA LYS A 307 -17.69 -11.79 -6.20
C LYS A 307 -19.11 -11.92 -6.80
N GLY A 308 -20.14 -11.38 -6.12
CA GLY A 308 -21.53 -11.35 -6.61
C GLY A 308 -22.45 -12.43 -6.04
N PHE A 309 -22.03 -13.17 -5.03
CA PHE A 309 -22.82 -14.20 -4.36
C PHE A 309 -23.40 -13.65 -3.05
N TYR A 310 -24.60 -13.05 -3.14
CA TYR A 310 -25.21 -12.36 -1.99
C TYR A 310 -25.91 -13.27 -0.99
N ASN A 311 -26.22 -14.48 -1.38
CA ASN A 311 -26.93 -15.47 -0.57
C ASN A 311 -25.99 -16.59 -0.10
N THR A 312 -24.70 -16.30 0.01
CA THR A 312 -23.76 -17.28 0.53
C THR A 312 -23.96 -17.50 2.01
N GLU A 313 -24.22 -18.73 2.36
CA GLU A 313 -24.27 -19.17 3.75
C GLU A 313 -22.98 -19.90 4.08
N VAL A 314 -22.39 -19.54 5.20
CA VAL A 314 -21.16 -20.14 5.68
C VAL A 314 -21.37 -20.57 7.13
N THR A 315 -21.14 -21.84 7.39
CA THR A 315 -21.20 -22.41 8.73
C THR A 315 -19.86 -23.02 9.09
N ALA A 316 -19.38 -22.74 10.30
CA ALA A 316 -18.18 -23.37 10.83
C ALA A 316 -18.57 -24.55 11.70
N LYS A 317 -17.98 -25.71 11.46
CA LYS A 317 -18.10 -26.91 12.28
C LYS A 317 -16.74 -27.20 12.91
N LEU A 318 -16.77 -27.47 14.21
CA LEU A 318 -15.61 -27.87 14.99
C LEU A 318 -15.69 -29.38 15.23
N ASP A 319 -14.64 -30.07 14.82
CA ASP A 319 -14.49 -31.52 15.04
C ASP A 319 -13.26 -31.76 15.92
N TYR A 320 -13.44 -32.50 17.02
CA TYR A 320 -12.40 -32.77 18.01
C TYR A 320 -11.89 -34.21 17.88
N PRO A 321 -10.94 -34.49 16.97
CA PRO A 321 -10.33 -35.83 16.87
C PRO A 321 -9.59 -36.25 18.12
N LYS A 322 -9.13 -35.27 18.93
CA LYS A 322 -8.56 -35.41 20.28
C LYS A 322 -8.96 -34.21 21.12
N PRO A 323 -9.01 -34.30 22.44
CA PRO A 323 -9.36 -33.18 23.32
C PRO A 323 -8.49 -31.93 23.08
N GLU A 324 -7.21 -32.13 22.76
CA GLU A 324 -6.26 -31.02 22.58
C GLU A 324 -6.17 -30.54 21.11
N ARG A 325 -6.86 -31.20 20.17
CA ARG A 325 -6.85 -30.84 18.74
C ARG A 325 -8.25 -30.71 18.15
N VAL A 326 -8.46 -29.63 17.42
CA VAL A 326 -9.72 -29.34 16.76
C VAL A 326 -9.48 -29.11 15.26
N ASN A 327 -10.31 -29.72 14.42
CA ASN A 327 -10.36 -29.39 13.01
C ASN A 327 -11.52 -28.43 12.79
N VAL A 328 -11.25 -27.37 12.02
CA VAL A 328 -12.26 -26.37 11.68
C VAL A 328 -12.69 -26.61 10.24
N GLN A 329 -13.97 -26.89 10.03
CA GLN A 329 -14.53 -27.06 8.69
C GLN A 329 -15.49 -25.90 8.40
N PHE A 330 -15.22 -25.14 7.35
CA PHE A 330 -16.15 -24.16 6.82
C PHE A 330 -16.98 -24.83 5.71
N ALA A 331 -18.27 -25.01 5.98
CA ALA A 331 -19.22 -25.48 4.98
C ALA A 331 -19.88 -24.25 4.32
N ILE A 332 -19.68 -24.13 3.02
CA ILE A 332 -20.06 -22.99 2.21
C ILE A 332 -21.20 -23.42 1.27
N SER A 333 -22.29 -22.68 1.31
CA SER A 333 -23.36 -22.76 0.33
C SER A 333 -23.35 -21.48 -0.47
N GLU A 334 -22.78 -21.52 -1.67
CA GLU A 334 -22.43 -20.33 -2.47
C GLU A 334 -23.64 -19.52 -2.93
N GLY A 335 -24.77 -20.20 -3.13
CA GLY A 335 -25.97 -19.58 -3.66
C GLY A 335 -25.86 -19.30 -5.17
N VAL A 336 -26.67 -18.36 -5.67
CA VAL A 336 -26.69 -17.97 -7.08
C VAL A 336 -26.00 -16.63 -7.26
N LYS A 337 -25.12 -16.56 -8.27
CA LYS A 337 -24.42 -15.32 -8.63
C LYS A 337 -25.42 -14.35 -9.24
N VAL A 338 -25.43 -13.13 -8.74
CA VAL A 338 -26.35 -12.08 -9.20
C VAL A 338 -25.60 -10.99 -9.94
N TYR A 339 -26.28 -10.40 -10.94
CA TYR A 339 -25.71 -9.35 -11.79
C TYR A 339 -26.68 -8.18 -11.91
N ILE A 340 -26.15 -6.99 -12.09
CA ILE A 340 -26.93 -5.78 -12.37
C ILE A 340 -27.40 -5.88 -13.84
N LYS A 341 -28.72 -5.93 -14.02
CA LYS A 341 -29.36 -5.95 -15.35
C LYS A 341 -29.63 -4.54 -15.85
N GLU A 342 -30.12 -3.68 -14.96
CA GLU A 342 -30.53 -2.34 -15.31
C GLU A 342 -30.29 -1.39 -14.14
N ILE A 343 -29.76 -0.21 -14.47
CA ILE A 343 -29.67 0.93 -13.56
C ILE A 343 -30.63 1.99 -14.11
N ARG A 344 -31.65 2.36 -13.35
CA ARG A 344 -32.63 3.35 -13.72
C ARG A 344 -32.46 4.64 -12.96
N ILE A 345 -32.50 5.74 -13.66
CA ILE A 345 -32.46 7.07 -13.08
C ILE A 345 -33.85 7.70 -13.21
N VAL A 346 -34.44 8.15 -12.12
CA VAL A 346 -35.79 8.74 -12.10
C VAL A 346 -35.69 10.17 -11.60
N GLY A 347 -36.44 11.07 -12.25
CA GLY A 347 -36.46 12.49 -11.92
C GLY A 347 -35.43 13.32 -12.68
N ASN A 348 -34.65 12.73 -13.57
CA ASN A 348 -33.63 13.36 -14.41
C ASN A 348 -34.29 14.00 -15.65
N THR A 349 -34.65 15.27 -15.56
CA THR A 349 -35.27 16.02 -16.68
C THR A 349 -34.21 16.80 -17.47
N ALA A 350 -33.17 17.25 -16.81
CA ALA A 350 -32.13 18.10 -17.37
C ALA A 350 -31.04 17.34 -18.15
N PHE A 351 -30.75 16.11 -17.77
CA PHE A 351 -29.74 15.26 -18.36
C PHE A 351 -30.28 13.89 -18.72
N ASN A 352 -29.81 13.32 -19.80
CA ASN A 352 -30.20 11.96 -20.13
C ASN A 352 -29.49 10.92 -19.25
N GLU A 353 -30.16 9.79 -19.10
CA GLU A 353 -29.68 8.69 -18.26
C GLU A 353 -28.25 8.23 -18.61
N LYS A 354 -27.88 8.26 -19.90
CA LYS A 354 -26.52 7.87 -20.34
C LYS A 354 -25.45 8.83 -19.85
N GLU A 355 -25.74 10.13 -19.77
CA GLU A 355 -24.80 11.14 -19.26
C GLU A 355 -24.55 10.94 -17.77
N ILE A 356 -25.59 10.62 -17.01
CA ILE A 356 -25.49 10.35 -15.58
C ILE A 356 -24.75 9.05 -15.33
N LYS A 357 -25.06 7.97 -16.07
CA LYS A 357 -24.37 6.69 -15.95
C LYS A 357 -22.86 6.77 -16.23
N LYS A 358 -22.41 7.70 -17.08
CA LYS A 358 -20.97 7.89 -17.34
C LYS A 358 -20.15 8.31 -16.12
N VAL A 359 -20.76 8.99 -15.15
CA VAL A 359 -20.05 9.42 -13.93
C VAL A 359 -20.11 8.38 -12.81
N MET A 360 -20.86 7.33 -13.01
CA MET A 360 -20.97 6.20 -12.08
C MET A 360 -19.82 5.21 -12.31
N ALA A 361 -19.41 4.54 -11.25
CA ALA A 361 -18.50 3.40 -11.35
C ALA A 361 -19.26 2.06 -11.42
N THR A 362 -20.50 2.02 -10.88
CA THR A 362 -21.37 0.87 -11.03
C THR A 362 -21.94 0.84 -12.44
N SER A 363 -21.83 -0.31 -13.09
CA SER A 363 -22.32 -0.51 -14.46
C SER A 363 -23.17 -1.76 -14.58
N GLU A 364 -24.00 -1.81 -15.63
CA GLU A 364 -24.78 -2.97 -16.01
C GLU A 364 -23.89 -4.08 -16.57
N LYS A 365 -24.36 -5.33 -16.58
CA LYS A 365 -23.62 -6.47 -17.14
C LYS A 365 -23.43 -6.30 -18.65
N GLY A 366 -22.20 -6.09 -19.06
CA GLY A 366 -21.79 -5.98 -20.46
C GLY A 366 -21.37 -7.33 -21.07
N LEU A 367 -21.17 -7.36 -22.39
CA LEU A 367 -20.70 -8.55 -23.12
C LEU A 367 -19.32 -9.01 -22.63
N LEU A 368 -18.45 -8.07 -22.19
CA LEU A 368 -17.10 -8.33 -21.70
C LEU A 368 -17.03 -8.39 -20.17
N SER A 369 -18.17 -8.60 -19.50
CA SER A 369 -18.24 -8.62 -18.03
C SER A 369 -17.34 -9.67 -17.36
N TRP A 370 -16.95 -10.70 -18.09
CA TRP A 370 -16.01 -11.73 -17.63
C TRP A 370 -14.57 -11.21 -17.51
N ILE A 371 -14.21 -10.12 -18.21
CA ILE A 371 -12.91 -9.43 -18.10
C ILE A 371 -13.04 -8.18 -17.22
N THR A 372 -14.09 -7.37 -17.43
CA THR A 372 -14.25 -6.04 -16.82
C THR A 372 -14.84 -6.10 -15.42
N GLU A 373 -15.36 -7.26 -14.99
CA GLU A 373 -16.17 -7.43 -13.79
C GLU A 373 -17.45 -6.53 -13.75
N SER A 374 -17.83 -5.94 -14.89
CA SER A 374 -19.03 -5.12 -14.98
C SER A 374 -20.31 -5.89 -14.59
N GLY A 375 -21.28 -5.19 -14.05
CA GLY A 375 -22.53 -5.79 -13.59
C GLY A 375 -22.47 -6.43 -12.21
N ARG A 376 -21.35 -6.29 -11.46
CA ARG A 376 -21.27 -6.71 -10.05
C ARG A 376 -21.67 -5.58 -9.13
N LEU A 377 -22.52 -5.86 -8.16
CA LEU A 377 -22.91 -4.87 -7.15
C LEU A 377 -21.86 -4.83 -6.05
N LYS A 378 -21.23 -3.67 -5.85
CA LYS A 378 -20.40 -3.34 -4.69
C LYS A 378 -21.09 -2.20 -3.96
N ARG A 379 -21.59 -2.45 -2.76
CA ARG A 379 -22.43 -1.48 -2.04
C ARG A 379 -21.70 -0.17 -1.76
N ASP A 380 -20.43 -0.26 -1.35
CA ASP A 380 -19.60 0.91 -1.09
C ASP A 380 -19.40 1.79 -2.34
N ILE A 381 -19.32 1.17 -3.53
CA ILE A 381 -19.23 1.88 -4.81
C ILE A 381 -20.58 2.50 -5.18
N LEU A 382 -21.68 1.80 -4.90
CA LEU A 382 -23.02 2.31 -5.15
C LEU A 382 -23.32 3.56 -4.31
N ASP A 383 -22.90 3.57 -3.03
CA ASP A 383 -23.04 4.74 -2.16
C ASP A 383 -22.16 5.91 -2.64
N GLN A 384 -20.97 5.61 -3.17
CA GLN A 384 -20.11 6.61 -3.82
C GLN A 384 -20.75 7.15 -5.11
N ASP A 385 -21.43 6.32 -5.88
CA ASP A 385 -22.11 6.75 -7.11
C ASP A 385 -23.25 7.73 -6.83
N ARG A 386 -23.97 7.56 -5.74
CA ARG A 386 -24.90 8.58 -5.23
C ARG A 386 -24.23 9.95 -5.10
N SER A 387 -23.05 9.96 -4.49
CA SER A 387 -22.27 11.19 -4.31
C SER A 387 -21.72 11.74 -5.63
N ARG A 388 -21.32 10.87 -6.57
CA ARG A 388 -20.84 11.27 -7.90
C ARG A 388 -21.96 11.88 -8.74
N ILE A 389 -23.16 11.28 -8.69
CA ILE A 389 -24.35 11.83 -9.36
C ILE A 389 -24.69 13.20 -8.76
N GLY A 390 -24.71 13.35 -7.43
CA GLY A 390 -24.93 14.64 -6.78
C GLY A 390 -23.88 15.68 -7.19
N ALA A 391 -22.60 15.30 -7.21
CA ALA A 391 -21.52 16.16 -7.68
C ALA A 391 -21.67 16.55 -9.16
N PHE A 392 -22.10 15.64 -10.02
CA PHE A 392 -22.36 15.91 -11.41
C PHE A 392 -23.42 17.03 -11.57
N TYR A 393 -24.53 16.94 -10.87
CA TYR A 393 -25.56 17.98 -10.88
C TYR A 393 -25.06 19.31 -10.31
N HIS A 394 -24.37 19.29 -9.18
CA HIS A 394 -23.77 20.49 -8.57
C HIS A 394 -22.77 21.18 -9.50
N ASN A 395 -22.07 20.42 -10.33
CA ASN A 395 -21.11 20.94 -11.29
C ASN A 395 -21.76 21.53 -12.56
N HIS A 396 -23.07 21.27 -12.76
CA HIS A 396 -23.86 21.80 -13.87
C HIS A 396 -24.88 22.87 -13.47
N GLY A 397 -24.74 23.40 -12.26
CA GLY A 397 -25.58 24.49 -11.75
C GLY A 397 -26.78 24.08 -10.92
N TYR A 398 -27.04 22.81 -10.72
CA TYR A 398 -28.15 22.32 -9.91
C TYR A 398 -27.67 22.12 -8.45
N ILE A 399 -27.44 23.23 -7.77
CA ILE A 399 -26.85 23.22 -6.43
C ILE A 399 -27.73 22.61 -5.33
N GLU A 400 -29.02 22.53 -5.59
CA GLU A 400 -30.02 21.97 -4.68
C GLU A 400 -30.37 20.51 -5.02
N ALA A 401 -29.70 19.94 -6.02
CA ALA A 401 -29.95 18.57 -6.43
C ALA A 401 -29.69 17.59 -5.29
N GLN A 402 -30.67 16.74 -5.05
CA GLN A 402 -30.62 15.68 -4.06
C GLN A 402 -30.77 14.33 -4.75
N VAL A 403 -29.90 13.41 -4.43
CA VAL A 403 -29.95 12.04 -4.92
C VAL A 403 -30.34 11.14 -3.74
N GLY A 404 -31.48 10.47 -3.88
CA GLY A 404 -31.99 9.52 -2.89
C GLY A 404 -31.07 8.34 -2.70
N GLU A 405 -31.33 7.54 -1.68
CA GLU A 405 -30.63 6.27 -1.53
C GLU A 405 -31.01 5.31 -2.67
N PRO A 406 -30.07 4.57 -3.22
CA PRO A 406 -30.35 3.65 -4.31
C PRO A 406 -31.24 2.50 -3.85
N GLU A 407 -32.37 2.31 -4.52
CA GLU A 407 -33.26 1.19 -4.31
C GLU A 407 -32.75 -0.01 -5.12
N VAL A 408 -32.45 -1.12 -4.45
CA VAL A 408 -31.96 -2.34 -5.08
C VAL A 408 -33.01 -3.42 -4.99
N ASN A 409 -33.64 -3.75 -6.11
CA ASN A 409 -34.61 -4.80 -6.24
C ASN A 409 -34.01 -6.02 -6.93
N ARG A 410 -34.35 -7.22 -6.45
CA ARG A 410 -33.83 -8.47 -7.00
C ARG A 410 -34.93 -9.29 -7.63
N GLU A 411 -34.71 -9.74 -8.85
CA GLU A 411 -35.56 -10.68 -9.57
C GLU A 411 -34.70 -11.86 -10.09
N GLY A 412 -34.75 -12.98 -9.36
CA GLY A 412 -33.93 -14.15 -9.70
C GLY A 412 -32.41 -13.87 -9.56
N GLU A 413 -31.69 -13.95 -10.65
CA GLU A 413 -30.25 -13.65 -10.75
C GLU A 413 -29.94 -12.20 -11.14
N TRP A 414 -30.98 -11.39 -11.32
CA TRP A 414 -30.87 -10.00 -11.77
C TRP A 414 -31.14 -9.01 -10.67
N LEU A 415 -30.36 -7.93 -10.66
CA LEU A 415 -30.53 -6.76 -9.82
C LEU A 415 -30.98 -5.57 -10.67
N PHE A 416 -31.99 -4.87 -10.19
CA PHE A 416 -32.47 -3.61 -10.73
C PHE A 416 -32.20 -2.52 -9.70
N ILE A 417 -31.46 -1.50 -10.11
CA ILE A 417 -31.05 -0.40 -9.23
C ILE A 417 -31.76 0.87 -9.69
N THR A 418 -32.42 1.57 -8.79
CA THR A 418 -33.09 2.82 -9.10
C THR A 418 -32.54 3.95 -8.24
N PHE A 419 -32.12 5.03 -8.87
CA PHE A 419 -31.75 6.28 -8.23
C PHE A 419 -32.84 7.31 -8.46
N ASN A 420 -33.39 7.86 -7.38
CA ASN A 420 -34.37 8.94 -7.42
C ASN A 420 -33.68 10.28 -7.26
N ILE A 421 -33.88 11.19 -8.19
CA ILE A 421 -33.20 12.50 -8.21
C ILE A 421 -34.26 13.60 -8.12
N ALA A 422 -34.02 14.55 -7.24
CA ALA A 422 -34.73 15.83 -7.22
C ALA A 422 -33.73 16.90 -7.66
N GLU A 423 -33.83 17.37 -8.90
CA GLU A 423 -32.84 18.23 -9.54
C GLU A 423 -32.76 19.64 -8.93
N GLY A 424 -33.93 20.19 -8.54
CA GLY A 424 -34.03 21.58 -8.11
C GLY A 424 -33.85 22.56 -9.25
N GLU A 425 -33.60 23.83 -8.92
CA GLU A 425 -33.42 24.93 -9.89
C GLU A 425 -31.97 25.00 -10.37
N ARG A 426 -31.80 25.41 -11.62
CA ARG A 426 -30.46 25.60 -12.23
C ARG A 426 -29.98 27.05 -12.06
N TYR A 427 -28.85 27.20 -11.41
CA TYR A 427 -28.22 28.49 -11.13
C TYR A 427 -27.10 28.83 -12.12
N ARG A 428 -27.14 30.07 -12.65
CA ARG A 428 -26.05 30.65 -13.42
C ARG A 428 -24.99 31.21 -12.50
N VAL A 429 -23.79 31.41 -13.02
CA VAL A 429 -22.76 32.19 -12.35
C VAL A 429 -23.22 33.63 -12.26
N GLY A 430 -23.17 34.20 -11.07
CA GLY A 430 -23.46 35.59 -10.78
C GLY A 430 -22.20 36.45 -10.77
N THR A 431 -22.16 37.39 -9.86
CA THR A 431 -20.97 38.22 -9.63
C THR A 431 -19.92 37.40 -8.89
N ILE A 432 -18.66 37.54 -9.30
CA ILE A 432 -17.52 36.95 -8.60
C ILE A 432 -16.64 38.09 -8.14
N ASP A 433 -16.31 38.08 -6.85
CA ASP A 433 -15.48 39.10 -6.25
C ASP A 433 -14.44 38.49 -5.30
N LEU A 434 -13.34 39.20 -5.09
CA LEU A 434 -12.29 38.88 -4.14
C LEU A 434 -12.25 39.95 -3.05
N ALA A 435 -12.19 39.54 -1.80
CA ALA A 435 -12.15 40.42 -0.64
C ALA A 435 -11.05 39.99 0.34
N GLY A 436 -10.67 40.85 1.26
CA GLY A 436 -9.68 40.58 2.29
C GLY A 436 -8.26 41.01 1.91
N ASP A 437 -7.26 40.23 2.35
CA ASP A 437 -5.84 40.56 2.21
C ASP A 437 -5.29 40.19 0.85
N LEU A 438 -5.48 41.01 -0.18
CA LEU A 438 -5.04 40.71 -1.54
C LEU A 438 -3.53 40.94 -1.72
N VAL A 439 -2.85 39.93 -2.26
CA VAL A 439 -1.40 39.98 -2.60
C VAL A 439 -1.22 40.09 -4.11
N GLY A 440 -1.18 41.34 -4.62
CA GLY A 440 -1.11 41.68 -6.03
C GLY A 440 -2.34 42.42 -6.50
N ASP A 441 -2.45 42.58 -7.84
CA ASP A 441 -3.64 43.25 -8.43
C ASP A 441 -4.85 42.33 -8.34
N LYS A 442 -5.99 42.92 -7.93
CA LYS A 442 -7.26 42.19 -7.81
C LYS A 442 -7.73 41.63 -9.15
N ASN A 443 -7.50 42.36 -10.25
CA ASN A 443 -7.94 41.94 -11.56
C ASN A 443 -7.10 40.78 -12.08
N ASP A 444 -5.80 40.70 -11.74
CA ASP A 444 -4.96 39.59 -12.07
C ASP A 444 -5.44 38.30 -11.37
N LEU A 445 -5.77 38.42 -10.10
CA LEU A 445 -6.30 37.31 -9.32
C LEU A 445 -7.70 36.87 -9.82
N LEU A 446 -8.55 37.82 -10.18
CA LEU A 446 -9.85 37.51 -10.79
C LEU A 446 -9.71 36.87 -12.16
N GLY A 447 -8.67 37.25 -12.92
CA GLY A 447 -8.32 36.62 -14.21
C GLY A 447 -7.98 35.11 -14.08
N GLU A 448 -7.51 34.67 -12.93
CA GLU A 448 -7.21 33.26 -12.64
C GLU A 448 -8.48 32.44 -12.29
N VAL A 449 -9.60 33.10 -11.98
CA VAL A 449 -10.86 32.46 -11.59
C VAL A 449 -11.60 31.96 -12.83
N LYS A 450 -11.54 30.67 -13.10
CA LYS A 450 -12.17 30.03 -14.27
C LYS A 450 -13.70 30.00 -14.18
N LEU A 451 -14.24 29.99 -12.98
CA LEU A 451 -15.69 30.01 -12.79
C LEU A 451 -16.36 31.25 -13.45
N SER A 452 -15.62 32.36 -13.58
CA SER A 452 -16.11 33.58 -14.26
C SER A 452 -16.39 33.38 -15.76
N GLN A 453 -15.76 32.37 -16.39
CA GLN A 453 -15.92 32.03 -17.81
C GLN A 453 -17.07 31.05 -18.04
N GLU A 454 -17.64 30.50 -16.97
CA GLU A 454 -18.70 29.51 -17.02
C GLU A 454 -20.09 30.15 -17.06
N LYS A 455 -20.99 29.56 -17.82
CA LYS A 455 -22.37 29.99 -17.90
C LYS A 455 -23.19 29.59 -16.66
N PHE A 456 -22.92 28.41 -16.14
CA PHE A 456 -23.61 27.80 -15.00
C PHE A 456 -22.64 27.54 -13.87
N PHE A 457 -23.13 27.69 -12.63
CA PHE A 457 -22.32 27.47 -11.46
C PHE A 457 -21.78 26.02 -11.38
N SER A 458 -20.51 25.87 -11.09
CA SER A 458 -19.84 24.60 -10.89
C SER A 458 -19.12 24.57 -9.54
N ARG A 459 -19.52 23.67 -8.68
CA ARG A 459 -18.88 23.51 -7.36
C ARG A 459 -17.44 22.99 -7.50
N GLN A 460 -17.17 22.19 -8.50
CA GLN A 460 -15.83 21.69 -8.78
C GLN A 460 -14.90 22.81 -9.24
N ILE A 461 -15.32 23.61 -10.22
CA ILE A 461 -14.50 24.73 -10.74
C ILE A 461 -14.23 25.75 -9.63
N LEU A 462 -15.25 26.05 -8.81
CA LEU A 462 -15.03 26.93 -7.65
C LEU A 462 -13.98 26.37 -6.69
N ARG A 463 -14.02 25.08 -6.40
CA ARG A 463 -13.00 24.45 -5.53
C ARG A 463 -11.62 24.54 -6.15
N GLU A 464 -11.51 24.28 -7.45
CA GLU A 464 -10.25 24.42 -8.20
C GLU A 464 -9.75 25.86 -8.21
N ASP A 465 -10.65 26.85 -8.31
CA ASP A 465 -10.31 28.26 -8.23
C ASP A 465 -9.79 28.64 -6.85
N VAL A 466 -10.47 28.19 -5.80
CA VAL A 466 -10.03 28.39 -4.41
C VAL A 466 -8.65 27.79 -4.19
N MET A 467 -8.43 26.56 -4.67
CA MET A 467 -7.13 25.91 -4.57
C MET A 467 -6.06 26.69 -5.35
N ARG A 468 -6.37 27.18 -6.54
CA ARG A 468 -5.45 27.95 -7.39
C ARG A 468 -5.04 29.28 -6.73
N ILE A 469 -6.00 29.97 -6.12
CA ILE A 469 -5.73 31.17 -5.34
C ILE A 469 -4.89 30.82 -4.11
N THR A 470 -5.24 29.78 -3.37
CA THR A 470 -4.45 29.30 -2.21
C THR A 470 -3.01 28.96 -2.62
N ASP A 471 -2.83 28.23 -3.71
CA ASP A 471 -1.51 27.90 -4.25
C ASP A 471 -0.71 29.18 -4.60
N ARG A 472 -1.38 30.18 -5.19
CA ARG A 472 -0.75 31.45 -5.54
C ARG A 472 -0.21 32.21 -4.32
N TYR A 473 -0.93 32.16 -3.21
CA TYR A 473 -0.48 32.74 -1.94
C TYR A 473 0.66 31.92 -1.34
N ALA A 474 0.53 30.61 -1.35
CA ALA A 474 1.55 29.69 -0.82
C ALA A 474 2.86 29.73 -1.66
N GLU A 475 2.79 29.98 -2.97
CA GLU A 475 3.97 30.24 -3.83
C GLU A 475 4.72 31.53 -3.44
N LYS A 476 4.00 32.50 -2.85
CA LYS A 476 4.58 33.74 -2.38
C LYS A 476 5.00 33.69 -0.90
N GLY A 477 4.95 32.53 -0.27
CA GLY A 477 5.37 32.31 1.11
C GLY A 477 4.27 32.43 2.15
N TYR A 478 3.04 32.66 1.77
CA TYR A 478 1.91 32.69 2.73
C TYR A 478 1.32 31.29 2.91
N ALA A 479 2.07 30.45 3.61
CA ALA A 479 1.75 29.03 3.76
C ALA A 479 0.41 28.76 4.47
N PHE A 480 -0.04 29.69 5.30
CA PHE A 480 -1.26 29.60 6.10
C PHE A 480 -2.37 30.51 5.58
N ALA A 481 -2.33 30.85 4.30
CA ALA A 481 -3.40 31.63 3.70
C ALA A 481 -4.73 30.89 3.74
N GLU A 482 -5.75 31.51 4.31
CA GLU A 482 -7.11 31.02 4.31
C GLU A 482 -7.88 31.65 3.15
N VAL A 483 -8.38 30.84 2.24
CA VAL A 483 -9.18 31.25 1.09
C VAL A 483 -10.56 30.64 1.20
N ASN A 484 -11.54 31.42 1.60
CA ASN A 484 -12.87 30.94 1.92
C ASN A 484 -13.92 31.52 0.96
N PRO A 485 -14.58 30.72 0.12
CA PRO A 485 -15.64 31.21 -0.75
C PRO A 485 -16.94 31.40 0.04
N ARG A 486 -17.52 32.59 -0.01
CA ARG A 486 -18.86 32.87 0.46
C ARG A 486 -19.83 32.86 -0.71
N LEU A 487 -20.84 32.01 -0.63
CA LEU A 487 -21.85 31.83 -1.67
C LEU A 487 -23.11 32.59 -1.27
N GLN A 488 -23.60 33.43 -2.17
CA GLN A 488 -24.87 34.14 -2.01
C GLN A 488 -25.82 33.72 -3.13
N LYS A 489 -26.88 33.00 -2.74
CA LYS A 489 -27.89 32.55 -3.64
C LYS A 489 -28.90 33.69 -3.92
N ASN A 490 -29.13 33.99 -5.20
CA ASN A 490 -30.22 34.86 -5.64
C ASN A 490 -31.28 34.04 -6.37
N PRO A 491 -32.37 33.63 -5.69
CA PRO A 491 -33.39 32.76 -6.26
C PRO A 491 -34.17 33.47 -7.41
N ASP A 492 -34.41 34.76 -7.27
CA ASP A 492 -35.24 35.50 -8.24
C ASP A 492 -34.57 35.61 -9.61
N LEU A 493 -33.24 35.80 -9.60
CA LEU A 493 -32.42 35.87 -10.83
C LEU A 493 -31.82 34.52 -11.21
N LYS A 494 -32.03 33.48 -10.42
CA LYS A 494 -31.39 32.14 -10.57
C LYS A 494 -29.88 32.25 -10.76
N ARG A 495 -29.23 33.04 -9.90
CA ARG A 495 -27.76 33.28 -9.95
C ARG A 495 -27.13 32.96 -8.61
N MET A 496 -25.86 32.54 -8.69
CA MET A 496 -24.99 32.32 -7.53
C MET A 496 -23.88 33.36 -7.56
N ASP A 497 -23.93 34.31 -6.65
CA ASP A 497 -22.87 35.28 -6.43
C ASP A 497 -21.82 34.69 -5.48
N VAL A 498 -20.54 34.91 -5.79
CA VAL A 498 -19.40 34.33 -5.07
C VAL A 498 -18.48 35.44 -4.60
N VAL A 499 -18.19 35.49 -3.32
CA VAL A 499 -17.14 36.35 -2.76
C VAL A 499 -16.09 35.44 -2.16
N ILE A 500 -14.90 35.45 -2.74
CA ILE A 500 -13.76 34.72 -2.21
C ILE A 500 -13.03 35.60 -1.22
N ASP A 501 -13.11 35.27 0.06
CA ASP A 501 -12.49 36.03 1.16
C ASP A 501 -11.12 35.44 1.47
N VAL A 502 -10.10 36.29 1.43
CA VAL A 502 -8.71 35.86 1.61
C VAL A 502 -8.12 36.49 2.85
N LYS A 503 -7.57 35.64 3.73
CA LYS A 503 -6.69 36.06 4.82
C LYS A 503 -5.30 35.51 4.56
N LYS A 504 -4.34 36.36 4.25
CA LYS A 504 -3.01 35.92 3.80
C LYS A 504 -2.15 35.31 4.90
N GLY A 505 -2.38 35.65 6.19
CA GLY A 505 -1.49 35.20 7.26
C GLY A 505 -0.10 35.82 7.23
N THR A 506 0.86 35.22 7.91
CA THR A 506 2.26 35.66 7.96
C THR A 506 3.07 35.10 6.80
N LEU A 507 4.12 35.82 6.40
CA LEU A 507 5.11 35.32 5.45
C LEU A 507 6.01 34.31 6.17
N VAL A 508 6.14 33.13 5.63
CA VAL A 508 6.80 32.01 6.30
C VAL A 508 8.09 31.61 5.58
N HIS A 509 9.15 31.37 6.35
CA HIS A 509 10.43 30.87 5.88
C HIS A 509 10.63 29.41 6.32
N VAL A 510 11.31 28.63 5.51
CA VAL A 510 11.71 27.26 5.85
C VAL A 510 12.82 27.31 6.89
N ASN A 511 12.55 26.84 8.10
CA ASN A 511 13.57 26.76 9.16
C ASN A 511 14.56 25.62 8.88
N ARG A 512 14.06 24.40 8.87
CA ARG A 512 14.88 23.19 8.58
C ARG A 512 14.05 22.15 7.88
N ILE A 513 14.76 21.22 7.18
CA ILE A 513 14.17 20.08 6.52
C ILE A 513 14.57 18.82 7.28
N VAL A 514 13.59 18.17 7.91
CA VAL A 514 13.78 16.96 8.72
C VAL A 514 13.28 15.75 7.94
N ILE A 515 14.16 14.78 7.71
CA ILE A 515 13.82 13.55 7.01
C ILE A 515 13.63 12.44 8.04
N LYS A 516 12.51 11.71 7.96
CA LYS A 516 12.15 10.60 8.87
C LYS A 516 11.75 9.36 8.05
N GLY A 517 11.91 8.18 8.66
CA GLY A 517 11.46 6.91 8.07
C GLY A 517 12.44 6.26 7.09
N ASN A 518 13.55 6.91 6.75
CA ASN A 518 14.57 6.41 5.84
C ASN A 518 15.60 5.52 6.54
N SER A 519 15.23 4.27 6.81
CA SER A 519 16.11 3.31 7.50
C SER A 519 17.20 2.72 6.59
N ARG A 520 16.95 2.63 5.29
CA ARG A 520 17.86 2.08 4.27
C ARG A 520 18.38 3.13 3.31
N THR A 521 17.49 4.03 2.85
CA THR A 521 17.86 5.09 1.92
C THR A 521 18.65 6.18 2.63
N ARG A 522 19.77 6.57 2.07
CA ARG A 522 20.60 7.64 2.63
C ARG A 522 19.89 8.97 2.56
N ASP A 523 20.03 9.82 3.58
CA ASP A 523 19.43 11.16 3.67
C ASP A 523 19.67 11.97 2.39
N LYS A 524 20.88 12.00 1.87
CA LYS A 524 21.24 12.73 0.66
C LYS A 524 20.42 12.36 -0.58
N VAL A 525 19.96 11.10 -0.68
CA VAL A 525 19.16 10.63 -1.82
C VAL A 525 17.76 11.26 -1.79
N ILE A 526 17.22 11.47 -0.62
CA ILE A 526 15.93 12.15 -0.42
C ILE A 526 16.12 13.66 -0.54
N ARG A 527 17.11 14.21 0.15
CA ARG A 527 17.36 15.65 0.24
C ARG A 527 17.62 16.30 -1.13
N ARG A 528 18.31 15.62 -2.03
CA ARG A 528 18.58 16.15 -3.38
C ARG A 528 17.33 16.30 -4.26
N GLU A 529 16.25 15.56 -3.96
CA GLU A 529 14.97 15.68 -4.68
C GLU A 529 14.10 16.82 -4.15
N ILE A 530 14.42 17.34 -2.95
CA ILE A 530 13.69 18.43 -2.32
C ILE A 530 14.11 19.75 -2.96
N GLN A 531 13.13 20.49 -3.48
CA GLN A 531 13.36 21.79 -4.11
C GLN A 531 13.35 22.96 -3.12
N LEU A 532 12.75 22.75 -1.95
CA LEU A 532 12.77 23.71 -0.85
C LEU A 532 14.19 23.84 -0.29
N LYS A 533 14.54 25.03 0.17
CA LYS A 533 15.84 25.31 0.78
C LYS A 533 15.65 25.91 2.16
N GLU A 534 16.44 25.48 3.12
CA GLU A 534 16.46 26.06 4.47
C GLU A 534 16.84 27.54 4.42
N GLY A 535 16.13 28.38 5.17
CA GLY A 535 16.27 29.84 5.16
C GLY A 535 15.53 30.57 4.04
N ALA A 536 15.04 29.86 3.01
CA ALA A 536 14.29 30.47 1.92
C ALA A 536 12.81 30.67 2.32
N ILE A 537 12.14 31.54 1.57
CA ILE A 537 10.69 31.71 1.66
C ILE A 537 10.03 30.36 1.27
N PHE A 538 9.01 29.96 2.00
CA PHE A 538 8.22 28.76 1.69
C PHE A 538 7.58 28.87 0.29
N ASP A 539 7.59 27.78 -0.43
CA ASP A 539 6.99 27.65 -1.76
C ASP A 539 6.23 26.32 -1.85
N ALA A 540 4.91 26.39 -1.91
CA ALA A 540 4.04 25.22 -2.01
C ALA A 540 4.23 24.44 -3.32
N THR A 541 4.54 25.14 -4.42
CA THR A 541 4.83 24.50 -5.71
C THR A 541 6.14 23.72 -5.64
N ALA A 542 7.18 24.28 -5.01
CA ALA A 542 8.43 23.57 -4.77
C ALA A 542 8.21 22.35 -3.87
N MET A 543 7.34 22.45 -2.85
CA MET A 543 6.97 21.33 -1.98
C MET A 543 6.26 20.22 -2.78
N ARG A 544 5.26 20.56 -3.58
CA ARG A 544 4.53 19.58 -4.42
C ARG A 544 5.47 18.89 -5.41
N LYS A 545 6.31 19.67 -6.11
CA LYS A 545 7.32 19.11 -7.02
C LYS A 545 8.31 18.19 -6.30
N SER A 546 8.67 18.51 -5.07
CA SER A 546 9.51 17.64 -4.24
C SER A 546 8.83 16.31 -3.93
N THR A 547 7.55 16.36 -3.54
CA THR A 547 6.73 15.16 -3.30
C THR A 547 6.65 14.29 -4.56
N GLU A 548 6.35 14.89 -5.72
CA GLU A 548 6.28 14.18 -7.00
C GLU A 548 7.62 13.55 -7.40
N LYS A 549 8.74 14.23 -7.15
CA LYS A 549 10.07 13.69 -7.42
C LYS A 549 10.39 12.49 -6.51
N LEU A 550 10.11 12.61 -5.22
CA LEU A 550 10.32 11.52 -4.27
C LEU A 550 9.43 10.29 -4.59
N GLN A 551 8.17 10.52 -4.97
CA GLN A 551 7.27 9.44 -5.41
C GLN A 551 7.78 8.76 -6.69
N ARG A 552 8.32 9.52 -7.64
CA ARG A 552 8.91 9.00 -8.88
C ARG A 552 10.14 8.12 -8.67
N LEU A 553 10.88 8.27 -7.57
CA LEU A 553 11.97 7.35 -7.21
C LEU A 553 11.48 5.91 -7.03
N ASN A 554 10.22 5.74 -6.66
CA ASN A 554 9.60 4.43 -6.43
C ASN A 554 10.26 3.61 -5.31
N TYR A 555 10.96 4.27 -4.37
CA TYR A 555 11.61 3.65 -3.21
C TYR A 555 10.69 3.58 -1.99
N PHE A 556 9.60 4.34 -2.01
CA PHE A 556 8.71 4.56 -0.89
C PHE A 556 7.29 4.08 -1.20
N GLU A 557 6.63 3.50 -0.22
CA GLU A 557 5.20 3.18 -0.25
C GLU A 557 4.37 4.45 -0.05
N GLU A 558 4.83 5.31 0.90
CA GLU A 558 4.22 6.59 1.21
C GLU A 558 5.30 7.67 1.29
N VAL A 559 4.97 8.86 0.82
CA VAL A 559 5.79 10.07 0.92
C VAL A 559 4.89 11.19 1.38
N ASN A 560 5.12 11.68 2.58
CA ASN A 560 4.39 12.80 3.16
C ASN A 560 5.38 13.94 3.46
N ILE A 561 5.16 15.09 2.85
CA ILE A 561 5.90 16.31 3.18
C ILE A 561 4.95 17.22 3.93
N ASN A 562 5.16 17.35 5.23
CA ASN A 562 4.30 18.09 6.14
C ASN A 562 5.00 19.35 6.62
N PRO A 563 4.42 20.51 6.38
CA PRO A 563 4.87 21.75 7.00
C PRO A 563 4.41 21.80 8.46
N GLU A 564 5.36 21.87 9.39
CA GLU A 564 5.09 21.96 10.83
C GLU A 564 5.43 23.37 11.34
N PRO A 565 4.48 24.09 11.95
CA PRO A 565 4.76 25.40 12.52
C PRO A 565 5.78 25.28 13.66
N THR A 566 6.62 26.30 13.82
CA THR A 566 7.55 26.40 14.95
C THR A 566 6.98 27.32 16.04
N VAL A 567 7.74 27.57 17.09
CA VAL A 567 7.38 28.56 18.14
C VAL A 567 7.33 29.99 17.57
N GLN A 568 7.99 30.22 16.43
CA GLN A 568 7.99 31.52 15.73
C GLN A 568 7.03 31.43 14.54
N ASP A 569 6.07 32.33 14.46
CA ASP A 569 5.00 32.32 13.46
C ASP A 569 5.47 32.52 12.01
N ASP A 570 6.70 33.03 11.82
CA ASP A 570 7.34 33.26 10.51
C ASP A 570 8.28 32.13 10.08
N LEU A 571 8.44 31.10 10.91
CA LEU A 571 9.30 29.94 10.63
C LEU A 571 8.51 28.63 10.63
N MET A 572 8.91 27.73 9.72
CA MET A 572 8.27 26.45 9.51
C MET A 572 9.31 25.35 9.31
N ASP A 573 9.17 24.25 10.03
CA ASP A 573 9.92 23.02 9.78
C ASP A 573 9.22 22.22 8.66
N ILE A 574 9.99 21.69 7.72
CA ILE A 574 9.48 20.80 6.69
C ILE A 574 9.83 19.36 7.07
N VAL A 575 8.83 18.61 7.48
CA VAL A 575 9.02 17.21 7.86
C VAL A 575 8.69 16.33 6.66
N VAL A 576 9.72 15.65 6.15
CA VAL A 576 9.62 14.67 5.07
C VAL A 576 9.57 13.28 5.70
N ASP A 577 8.38 12.73 5.79
CA ASP A 577 8.15 11.40 6.34
C ASP A 577 7.95 10.39 5.21
N VAL A 578 8.82 9.37 5.17
CA VAL A 578 8.80 8.36 4.11
C VAL A 578 8.64 6.97 4.72
N LYS A 579 7.84 6.14 4.05
CA LYS A 579 7.73 4.72 4.35
C LYS A 579 8.38 3.91 3.25
N GLU A 580 9.51 3.29 3.56
CA GLU A 580 10.30 2.55 2.57
C GLU A 580 9.62 1.22 2.19
N LYS A 581 9.74 0.87 0.91
CA LYS A 581 9.35 -0.45 0.39
C LYS A 581 10.57 -1.20 -0.15
N PRO A 582 10.47 -2.53 -0.33
CA PRO A 582 11.49 -3.29 -1.04
C PRO A 582 11.69 -2.74 -2.45
N THR A 583 12.96 -2.45 -2.83
CA THR A 583 13.34 -1.90 -4.14
C THR A 583 13.99 -2.92 -5.05
N GLY A 584 14.15 -4.15 -4.58
CA GLY A 584 14.53 -5.30 -5.39
C GLY A 584 13.33 -5.85 -6.13
N THR A 585 13.47 -6.08 -7.44
CA THR A 585 12.44 -6.70 -8.26
C THR A 585 12.99 -7.93 -8.96
N PHE A 586 12.15 -8.93 -9.04
CA PHE A 586 12.37 -10.11 -9.88
C PHE A 586 11.18 -10.24 -10.81
N SER A 587 11.43 -10.20 -12.11
CA SER A 587 10.40 -10.34 -13.14
C SER A 587 10.73 -11.48 -14.08
N VAL A 588 9.72 -12.23 -14.44
CA VAL A 588 9.77 -13.28 -15.45
C VAL A 588 8.60 -13.07 -16.39
N GLY A 589 8.86 -13.11 -17.67
CA GLY A 589 7.84 -12.97 -18.68
C GLY A 589 8.06 -13.96 -19.82
N ALA A 590 6.97 -14.26 -20.51
CA ALA A 590 7.02 -14.97 -21.78
C ALA A 590 6.27 -14.12 -22.81
N GLY A 591 6.79 -14.07 -24.02
CA GLY A 591 6.20 -13.33 -25.12
C GLY A 591 6.23 -14.14 -26.41
N TYR A 592 5.51 -13.66 -27.41
CA TYR A 592 5.58 -14.17 -28.75
C TYR A 592 5.50 -13.02 -29.73
N SER A 593 6.34 -13.03 -30.76
CA SER A 593 6.29 -12.03 -31.83
C SER A 593 6.52 -12.67 -33.20
N SER A 594 6.14 -11.98 -34.28
CA SER A 594 6.40 -12.40 -35.64
C SER A 594 7.90 -12.48 -35.98
N VAL A 595 8.74 -11.73 -35.22
CA VAL A 595 10.20 -11.63 -35.46
C VAL A 595 11.01 -12.61 -34.59
N ASP A 596 10.75 -12.62 -33.29
CA ASP A 596 11.54 -13.39 -32.32
C ASP A 596 10.87 -14.73 -31.96
N HIS A 597 9.65 -14.98 -32.46
CA HIS A 597 8.81 -16.13 -32.11
C HIS A 597 8.61 -16.22 -30.59
N LEU A 598 8.68 -17.41 -30.00
CA LEU A 598 8.56 -17.60 -28.57
C LEU A 598 9.79 -17.04 -27.85
N SER A 599 9.56 -16.16 -26.91
CA SER A 599 10.61 -15.52 -26.11
C SER A 599 10.33 -15.62 -24.61
N PHE A 600 11.39 -15.78 -23.83
CA PHE A 600 11.38 -15.78 -22.38
C PHE A 600 12.28 -14.66 -21.89
N MET A 601 11.75 -13.87 -20.97
CA MET A 601 12.46 -12.75 -20.36
C MET A 601 12.59 -12.97 -18.87
N GLY A 602 13.76 -12.69 -18.31
CA GLY A 602 13.99 -12.68 -16.87
C GLY A 602 14.79 -11.44 -16.51
N GLU A 603 14.40 -10.73 -15.48
CA GLU A 603 15.17 -9.61 -14.95
C GLU A 603 15.21 -9.65 -13.42
N VAL A 604 16.39 -9.46 -12.89
CA VAL A 604 16.61 -9.17 -11.47
C VAL A 604 17.17 -7.76 -11.38
N SER A 605 16.52 -6.88 -10.66
CA SER A 605 17.00 -5.52 -10.49
C SER A 605 16.88 -5.02 -9.06
N GLN A 606 17.75 -4.08 -8.69
CA GLN A 606 17.77 -3.38 -7.42
C GLN A 606 17.88 -1.89 -7.70
N ASP A 607 16.80 -1.13 -7.45
CA ASP A 607 16.72 0.29 -7.83
C ASP A 607 17.38 1.25 -6.82
N ASN A 608 17.54 0.84 -5.59
CA ASN A 608 18.21 1.64 -4.55
C ASN A 608 19.35 0.83 -3.92
N PHE A 609 20.33 0.45 -4.76
CA PHE A 609 21.43 -0.39 -4.33
C PHE A 609 22.23 0.27 -3.21
N MET A 610 22.38 -0.43 -2.08
CA MET A 610 23.01 0.05 -0.85
C MET A 610 22.44 1.37 -0.30
N GLY A 611 21.20 1.69 -0.61
CA GLY A 611 20.55 2.94 -0.19
C GLY A 611 21.11 4.21 -0.85
N LYS A 612 21.89 4.08 -1.91
CA LYS A 612 22.56 5.20 -2.59
C LYS A 612 21.76 5.78 -3.77
N GLY A 613 20.61 5.19 -4.10
CA GLY A 613 19.85 5.56 -5.27
C GLY A 613 20.46 5.04 -6.59
N GLN A 614 21.37 4.11 -6.52
CA GLN A 614 21.98 3.44 -7.66
C GLN A 614 21.10 2.28 -8.12
N ARG A 615 21.11 1.98 -9.42
CA ARG A 615 20.41 0.82 -9.98
C ARG A 615 21.41 -0.20 -10.50
N VAL A 616 21.18 -1.45 -10.15
CA VAL A 616 21.85 -2.63 -10.74
C VAL A 616 20.78 -3.52 -11.32
N SER A 617 20.97 -3.99 -12.54
CA SER A 617 20.06 -4.98 -13.14
C SER A 617 20.82 -6.02 -13.95
N LEU A 618 20.32 -7.25 -13.88
CA LEU A 618 20.74 -8.36 -14.72
C LEU A 618 19.49 -8.84 -15.48
N ALA A 619 19.54 -8.71 -16.79
CA ALA A 619 18.44 -9.12 -17.66
C ALA A 619 18.90 -10.23 -18.63
N ALA A 620 18.02 -11.18 -18.86
CA ALA A 620 18.17 -12.22 -19.86
C ALA A 620 16.93 -12.26 -20.75
N ASN A 621 17.11 -12.29 -22.05
CA ASN A 621 16.07 -12.52 -23.04
C ASN A 621 16.52 -13.65 -23.96
N VAL A 622 15.73 -14.69 -24.03
CA VAL A 622 16.01 -15.89 -24.83
C VAL A 622 14.82 -16.18 -25.72
N SER A 623 15.05 -16.19 -27.01
CA SER A 623 14.06 -16.51 -28.01
C SER A 623 14.61 -17.54 -29.00
N SER A 624 13.80 -17.99 -29.93
CA SER A 624 14.25 -18.91 -30.99
C SER A 624 15.23 -18.24 -31.96
N ALA A 625 15.14 -16.92 -32.14
CA ALA A 625 15.97 -16.16 -33.08
C ALA A 625 17.09 -15.36 -32.36
N SER A 626 17.01 -15.17 -31.05
CA SER A 626 18.01 -14.36 -30.34
C SER A 626 18.17 -14.75 -28.87
N THR A 627 19.38 -14.59 -28.37
CA THR A 627 19.69 -14.70 -26.93
C THR A 627 20.45 -13.47 -26.51
N ARG A 628 20.02 -12.81 -25.45
CA ARG A 628 20.63 -11.59 -24.93
C ARG A 628 20.77 -11.63 -23.42
N PHE A 629 21.97 -11.40 -22.92
CA PHE A 629 22.27 -11.14 -21.51
C PHE A 629 22.76 -9.73 -21.36
N ASN A 630 22.31 -9.02 -20.34
CA ASN A 630 22.72 -7.66 -20.07
C ASN A 630 22.86 -7.42 -18.58
N LEU A 631 24.05 -7.00 -18.14
CA LEU A 631 24.33 -6.49 -16.80
C LEU A 631 24.46 -4.97 -16.91
N SER A 632 23.66 -4.25 -16.17
CA SER A 632 23.63 -2.79 -16.18
C SER A 632 23.79 -2.21 -14.78
N PHE A 633 24.65 -1.23 -14.64
CA PHE A 633 24.77 -0.37 -13.47
C PHE A 633 24.46 1.06 -13.86
N THR A 634 23.73 1.78 -13.02
CA THR A 634 23.43 3.19 -13.23
C THR A 634 23.50 3.96 -11.90
N GLU A 635 24.34 5.00 -11.89
CA GLU A 635 24.39 6.04 -10.86
C GLU A 635 23.74 7.29 -11.44
N PRO A 636 22.51 7.66 -11.04
CA PRO A 636 21.81 8.79 -11.62
C PRO A 636 22.39 10.16 -11.23
N HIS A 637 23.21 10.21 -10.18
CA HIS A 637 23.76 11.44 -9.62
C HIS A 637 25.24 11.25 -9.24
N LEU A 638 26.09 11.13 -10.24
CA LEU A 638 27.51 10.94 -10.02
C LEU A 638 28.08 12.12 -9.22
N ASP A 639 28.67 11.81 -8.08
CA ASP A 639 29.22 12.78 -7.13
C ASP A 639 28.18 13.86 -6.70
N ASP A 640 26.96 13.41 -6.44
CA ASP A 640 25.79 14.24 -6.08
C ASP A 640 25.45 15.35 -7.09
N SER A 641 26.02 15.28 -8.30
CA SER A 641 25.69 16.16 -9.41
C SER A 641 24.46 15.67 -10.21
N LYS A 642 24.06 16.41 -11.24
CA LYS A 642 23.03 15.97 -12.18
C LYS A 642 23.57 15.03 -13.27
N LEU A 643 24.84 14.66 -13.18
CA LEU A 643 25.51 13.79 -14.15
C LEU A 643 25.13 12.33 -13.87
N LEU A 644 24.45 11.70 -14.81
CA LEU A 644 24.24 10.27 -14.82
C LEU A 644 25.51 9.56 -15.32
N PHE A 645 25.90 8.50 -14.64
CA PHE A 645 26.90 7.55 -15.07
C PHE A 645 26.30 6.16 -15.14
N GLY A 646 26.59 5.42 -16.19
CA GLY A 646 26.20 4.03 -16.34
C GLY A 646 27.29 3.17 -16.94
N PHE A 647 27.23 1.90 -16.62
CA PHE A 647 28.07 0.85 -17.19
C PHE A 647 27.18 -0.31 -17.60
N ASP A 648 27.39 -0.81 -18.83
CA ASP A 648 26.71 -2.00 -19.34
C ASP A 648 27.75 -3.05 -19.78
N ALA A 649 27.47 -4.29 -19.52
CA ALA A 649 28.17 -5.44 -20.11
C ALA A 649 27.13 -6.40 -20.68
N TYR A 650 27.30 -6.83 -21.88
CA TYR A 650 26.32 -7.64 -22.56
C TYR A 650 26.95 -8.71 -23.47
N ASN A 651 26.19 -9.77 -23.65
CA ASN A 651 26.39 -10.75 -24.72
C ASN A 651 25.07 -10.87 -25.47
N TRP A 652 25.14 -10.80 -26.79
CA TRP A 652 23.99 -10.85 -27.68
C TRP A 652 24.25 -11.70 -28.89
N ARG A 653 23.55 -12.83 -28.99
CA ARG A 653 23.53 -13.70 -30.15
C ARG A 653 22.21 -13.53 -30.89
N ARG A 654 22.28 -13.39 -32.26
CA ARG A 654 21.11 -13.32 -33.13
C ARG A 654 21.34 -14.08 -34.41
N GLU A 655 20.38 -14.90 -34.74
CA GLU A 655 20.33 -15.64 -36.00
C GLU A 655 19.60 -14.81 -37.07
N TYR A 656 20.23 -14.66 -38.22
CA TYR A 656 19.69 -14.09 -39.45
C TYR A 656 19.58 -15.17 -40.48
N ASP A 657 18.90 -14.89 -41.59
CA ASP A 657 18.67 -15.87 -42.67
C ASP A 657 19.99 -16.47 -43.22
N ASP A 658 21.06 -15.68 -43.32
CA ASP A 658 22.28 -16.03 -43.99
C ASP A 658 23.52 -16.11 -43.08
N TYR A 659 23.44 -15.71 -41.83
CA TYR A 659 24.52 -15.75 -40.85
C TYR A 659 24.02 -15.65 -39.42
N THR A 660 24.83 -16.00 -38.47
CA THR A 660 24.62 -15.82 -37.05
C THR A 660 25.57 -14.72 -36.56
N LYS A 661 25.05 -13.73 -35.85
CA LYS A 661 25.83 -12.68 -35.16
C LYS A 661 25.96 -13.00 -33.68
N ASP A 662 27.17 -13.07 -33.18
CA ASP A 662 27.46 -13.16 -31.74
C ASP A 662 28.32 -11.96 -31.32
N SER A 663 27.83 -11.17 -30.39
CA SER A 663 28.44 -9.92 -29.98
C SER A 663 28.58 -9.86 -28.46
N THR A 664 29.81 -9.70 -27.98
CA THR A 664 30.12 -9.46 -26.57
C THR A 664 30.68 -8.06 -26.43
N GLY A 665 30.13 -7.26 -25.55
CA GLY A 665 30.55 -5.86 -25.45
C GLY A 665 30.31 -5.24 -24.08
N GLY A 666 30.80 -4.04 -23.97
CA GLY A 666 30.59 -3.18 -22.82
C GLY A 666 30.55 -1.72 -23.19
N ALA A 667 29.82 -0.94 -22.41
CA ALA A 667 29.67 0.49 -22.67
C ALA A 667 29.68 1.30 -21.36
N LEU A 668 30.32 2.45 -21.41
CA LEU A 668 30.21 3.51 -20.43
C LEU A 668 29.23 4.55 -20.94
N ARG A 669 28.27 4.93 -20.14
CA ARG A 669 27.24 5.90 -20.49
C ARG A 669 27.26 7.09 -19.55
N PHE A 670 27.10 8.25 -20.10
CA PHE A 670 26.91 9.48 -19.35
C PHE A 670 25.66 10.19 -19.85
N GLY A 671 24.99 10.90 -18.96
CA GLY A 671 23.78 11.67 -19.27
C GLY A 671 23.70 12.92 -18.43
N TYR A 672 23.24 14.01 -19.03
CA TYR A 672 23.09 15.29 -18.35
C TYR A 672 21.80 15.99 -18.79
N PRO A 673 20.90 16.40 -17.88
CA PRO A 673 19.73 17.20 -18.22
C PRO A 673 20.18 18.65 -18.46
N VAL A 674 20.17 19.07 -19.72
CA VAL A 674 20.58 20.43 -20.13
C VAL A 674 19.48 21.44 -19.81
N TRP A 675 18.22 21.09 -20.11
CA TRP A 675 17.02 21.85 -19.77
C TRP A 675 15.97 20.89 -19.22
N GLU A 676 14.81 21.40 -18.80
CA GLU A 676 13.78 20.62 -18.09
C GLU A 676 13.38 19.32 -18.80
N LYS A 677 13.35 19.33 -20.14
CA LYS A 677 12.92 18.19 -20.98
C LYS A 677 13.96 17.73 -21.99
N TRP A 678 15.17 18.33 -21.97
CA TRP A 678 16.26 18.01 -22.87
C TRP A 678 17.39 17.32 -22.14
N HIS A 679 17.80 16.16 -22.66
CA HIS A 679 18.88 15.36 -22.13
C HIS A 679 19.98 15.19 -23.17
N LEU A 680 21.20 15.51 -22.78
CA LEU A 680 22.41 15.19 -23.53
C LEU A 680 22.94 13.87 -23.00
N PHE A 681 23.31 12.96 -23.87
CA PHE A 681 23.97 11.72 -23.49
C PHE A 681 25.17 11.46 -24.38
N TRP A 682 26.17 10.85 -23.78
CA TRP A 682 27.40 10.43 -24.49
C TRP A 682 27.92 9.16 -23.83
N GLY A 683 28.78 8.44 -24.56
CA GLY A 683 29.33 7.21 -24.03
C GLY A 683 30.43 6.67 -24.92
N TYR A 684 31.19 5.76 -24.38
CA TYR A 684 32.16 4.96 -25.09
C TYR A 684 31.76 3.49 -25.00
N GLY A 685 31.83 2.76 -26.10
CA GLY A 685 31.55 1.34 -26.14
C GLY A 685 32.61 0.58 -26.93
N TYR A 686 32.74 -0.69 -26.56
CA TYR A 686 33.61 -1.64 -27.22
C TYR A 686 32.82 -2.96 -27.40
N ASP A 687 32.72 -3.41 -28.65
CA ASP A 687 32.07 -4.64 -29.06
C ASP A 687 33.06 -5.55 -29.77
N ASP A 688 33.08 -6.83 -29.37
CA ASP A 688 33.66 -7.93 -30.12
C ASP A 688 32.52 -8.71 -30.74
N THR A 689 32.44 -8.69 -32.06
CA THR A 689 31.32 -9.28 -32.84
C THR A 689 31.87 -10.28 -33.83
N GLN A 690 31.39 -11.52 -33.75
CA GLN A 690 31.75 -12.58 -34.66
C GLN A 690 30.55 -12.97 -35.51
N LEU A 691 30.75 -13.10 -36.80
CA LEU A 691 29.78 -13.68 -37.73
C LEU A 691 30.13 -15.13 -37.93
N SER A 692 29.20 -16.02 -37.65
CA SER A 692 29.31 -17.48 -37.83
C SER A 692 28.17 -18.02 -38.70
N ASP A 693 28.21 -19.30 -39.02
CA ASP A 693 27.21 -19.99 -39.83
C ASP A 693 26.90 -19.31 -41.18
N ILE A 694 27.90 -18.63 -41.73
CA ILE A 694 27.73 -17.89 -42.99
C ILE A 694 27.54 -18.90 -44.10
N LEU A 695 26.45 -18.79 -44.83
CA LEU A 695 26.17 -19.63 -45.97
C LEU A 695 27.24 -19.49 -47.05
N SER A 696 27.70 -20.59 -47.65
CA SER A 696 28.70 -20.55 -48.69
C SER A 696 28.25 -19.73 -49.92
N THR A 697 26.96 -19.63 -50.10
CA THR A 697 26.27 -18.83 -51.15
C THR A 697 26.05 -17.37 -50.79
N ALA A 698 26.30 -16.97 -49.52
CA ALA A 698 26.09 -15.59 -49.03
C ALA A 698 26.84 -14.58 -49.90
N SER A 699 26.33 -13.36 -49.93
CA SER A 699 26.91 -12.22 -50.64
C SER A 699 28.32 -11.89 -50.19
N GLN A 700 29.08 -11.21 -51.00
CA GLN A 700 30.43 -10.81 -50.66
C GLN A 700 30.45 -9.80 -49.50
N VAL A 701 29.44 -8.94 -49.40
CA VAL A 701 29.29 -7.98 -48.32
C VAL A 701 29.19 -8.65 -46.93
N ILE A 702 28.47 -9.76 -46.84
CA ILE A 702 28.36 -10.54 -45.60
C ILE A 702 29.71 -11.22 -45.28
N LYS A 703 30.35 -11.85 -46.28
CA LYS A 703 31.65 -12.50 -46.11
C LYS A 703 32.75 -11.52 -45.73
N ASP A 704 32.76 -10.33 -46.30
CA ASP A 704 33.72 -9.28 -45.98
C ASP A 704 33.50 -8.79 -44.52
N SER A 705 32.24 -8.64 -44.12
CA SER A 705 31.89 -8.23 -42.74
C SER A 705 32.33 -9.25 -41.69
N ALA A 706 32.57 -10.51 -42.03
CA ALA A 706 33.08 -11.53 -41.11
C ALA A 706 34.54 -11.26 -40.64
N ASN A 707 35.26 -10.40 -41.35
CA ASN A 707 36.60 -9.99 -40.99
C ASN A 707 36.66 -8.74 -40.12
N ILE A 708 35.50 -8.15 -39.83
CA ILE A 708 35.34 -6.94 -38.99
C ILE A 708 34.79 -7.37 -37.64
N ASN A 709 35.69 -7.68 -36.69
CA ASN A 709 35.29 -8.28 -35.42
C ASN A 709 35.12 -7.19 -34.32
N THR A 710 36.00 -6.22 -34.27
CA THR A 710 36.01 -5.27 -33.17
C THR A 710 35.47 -3.90 -33.58
N THR A 711 34.57 -3.36 -32.75
CA THR A 711 34.01 -2.03 -32.92
C THR A 711 34.25 -1.21 -31.64
N SER A 712 35.19 -0.26 -31.73
CA SER A 712 35.42 0.70 -30.67
C SER A 712 34.79 2.03 -31.08
N TYR A 713 33.87 2.56 -30.26
CA TYR A 713 33.07 3.71 -30.66
C TYR A 713 32.76 4.69 -29.55
N VAL A 714 32.53 5.92 -29.94
CA VAL A 714 31.91 6.97 -29.11
C VAL A 714 30.51 7.23 -29.64
N ARG A 715 29.57 7.36 -28.73
CA ARG A 715 28.19 7.77 -29.04
C ARG A 715 27.92 9.12 -28.39
N LEU A 716 27.30 10.04 -29.14
CA LEU A 716 26.78 11.31 -28.66
C LEU A 716 25.32 11.43 -29.08
N GLY A 717 24.46 11.95 -28.23
CA GLY A 717 23.07 12.11 -28.60
C GLY A 717 22.34 13.12 -27.71
N VAL A 718 21.22 13.57 -28.23
CA VAL A 718 20.32 14.49 -27.55
C VAL A 718 18.89 13.97 -27.68
N ALA A 719 18.16 14.02 -26.57
CA ALA A 719 16.76 13.63 -26.52
C ALA A 719 15.90 14.73 -25.89
N ASN A 720 14.72 14.91 -26.44
CA ASN A 720 13.67 15.76 -25.86
C ASN A 720 12.39 14.92 -25.72
N ASP A 721 11.90 14.77 -24.50
CA ASP A 721 10.68 14.01 -24.22
C ASP A 721 9.66 14.90 -23.50
N THR A 722 8.57 15.21 -24.22
CA THR A 722 7.45 16.02 -23.71
C THR A 722 6.15 15.20 -23.57
N ARG A 723 6.23 13.88 -23.75
CA ARG A 723 5.06 13.00 -23.68
C ARG A 723 4.43 13.05 -22.30
N ASN A 724 3.09 13.01 -22.26
CA ASN A 724 2.34 12.98 -21.01
C ASN A 724 2.44 11.63 -20.27
N ARG A 725 2.67 10.54 -21.01
CA ARG A 725 2.86 9.17 -20.49
C ARG A 725 3.87 8.44 -21.35
N ILE A 726 4.69 7.58 -20.76
CA ILE A 726 5.66 6.77 -21.53
C ILE A 726 4.92 5.65 -22.26
N GLN A 727 4.03 4.97 -21.55
CA GLN A 727 3.10 4.00 -22.14
C GLN A 727 1.77 4.67 -22.41
N ASP A 728 1.15 4.32 -23.51
CA ASP A 728 -0.14 4.87 -23.92
C ASP A 728 -0.14 6.40 -24.02
N THR A 729 0.82 6.93 -24.75
CA THR A 729 0.97 8.36 -25.00
C THR A 729 -0.23 8.93 -25.75
N THR A 730 -0.83 10.01 -25.23
CA THR A 730 -1.94 10.68 -25.89
C THR A 730 -1.59 12.10 -26.33
N LYS A 731 -0.54 12.70 -25.77
CA LYS A 731 -0.13 14.08 -26.04
C LYS A 731 1.36 14.27 -25.83
N GLY A 732 1.96 15.16 -26.63
CA GLY A 732 3.35 15.54 -26.51
C GLY A 732 4.20 14.98 -27.65
N ALA A 733 5.51 15.06 -27.53
CA ALA A 733 6.44 14.63 -28.55
C ALA A 733 7.71 13.99 -27.94
N LEU A 734 8.36 13.15 -28.73
CA LEU A 734 9.66 12.57 -28.43
C LEU A 734 10.58 12.81 -29.62
N HIS A 735 11.72 13.44 -29.41
CA HIS A 735 12.75 13.69 -30.41
C HIS A 735 14.06 13.09 -29.95
N ASN A 736 14.73 12.38 -30.83
CA ASN A 736 16.06 11.81 -30.60
C ASN A 736 16.96 12.09 -31.79
N LEU A 737 18.21 12.46 -31.50
CA LEU A 737 19.28 12.53 -32.48
C LEU A 737 20.52 11.89 -31.87
N THR A 738 21.13 10.96 -32.59
CA THR A 738 22.34 10.25 -32.17
C THR A 738 23.39 10.23 -33.24
N LEU A 739 24.63 10.32 -32.79
CA LEU A 739 25.82 10.14 -33.60
C LEU A 739 26.65 9.02 -32.98
N LYS A 740 27.05 8.02 -33.76
CA LYS A 740 28.00 6.99 -33.42
C LYS A 740 29.21 7.09 -34.30
N GLN A 741 30.38 7.34 -33.71
CA GLN A 741 31.66 7.39 -34.41
C GLN A 741 32.45 6.14 -34.00
N ALA A 742 32.79 5.30 -34.95
CA ALA A 742 33.61 4.10 -34.72
C ALA A 742 34.93 4.17 -35.51
N GLY A 743 35.97 3.56 -34.95
CA GLY A 743 37.27 3.42 -35.60
C GLY A 743 38.16 4.66 -35.54
N GLY A 744 39.12 4.74 -36.41
CA GLY A 744 40.14 5.81 -36.44
C GLY A 744 40.99 5.80 -35.16
N VAL A 745 41.04 6.93 -34.48
CA VAL A 745 41.82 7.08 -33.21
C VAL A 745 41.28 6.21 -32.07
N LEU A 746 40.07 5.72 -32.19
CA LEU A 746 39.45 4.82 -31.18
C LEU A 746 39.91 3.36 -31.35
N GLY A 747 40.52 3.01 -32.50
CA GLY A 747 40.94 1.65 -32.82
C GLY A 747 39.72 0.76 -33.17
N GLY A 748 39.96 -0.53 -33.27
CA GLY A 748 39.01 -1.52 -33.73
C GLY A 748 39.07 -1.77 -35.24
N ASP A 749 38.34 -2.77 -35.72
CA ASP A 749 38.28 -3.13 -37.13
C ASP A 749 37.24 -2.32 -37.91
N SER A 750 36.21 -1.85 -37.23
CA SER A 750 35.16 -1.01 -37.83
C SER A 750 35.56 0.44 -37.93
N ALA A 751 35.27 1.10 -39.05
CA ALA A 751 35.52 2.55 -39.26
C ALA A 751 34.33 3.20 -39.95
N PHE A 752 33.43 3.82 -39.18
CA PHE A 752 32.21 4.47 -39.73
C PHE A 752 31.68 5.58 -38.83
N THR A 753 30.91 6.47 -39.45
CA THR A 753 30.13 7.50 -38.77
C THR A 753 28.66 7.31 -39.07
N LYS A 754 27.86 7.07 -38.03
CA LYS A 754 26.41 6.78 -38.16
C LYS A 754 25.58 7.88 -37.48
N TRP A 755 24.68 8.49 -38.22
CA TRP A 755 23.69 9.43 -37.73
C TRP A 755 22.31 8.80 -37.72
N GLU A 756 21.55 8.99 -36.67
CA GLU A 756 20.18 8.54 -36.58
C GLU A 756 19.34 9.61 -35.92
N GLY A 757 18.27 10.03 -36.57
CA GLY A 757 17.31 11.00 -36.06
C GLY A 757 15.90 10.40 -36.07
N SER A 758 15.14 10.64 -35.01
CA SER A 758 13.72 10.27 -34.98
C SER A 758 12.89 11.32 -34.26
N THR A 759 11.66 11.46 -34.70
CA THR A 759 10.66 12.36 -34.11
C THR A 759 9.31 11.66 -34.07
N SER A 760 8.61 11.77 -32.96
CA SER A 760 7.25 11.25 -32.77
C SER A 760 6.40 12.34 -32.14
N TRP A 761 5.20 12.58 -32.68
CA TRP A 761 4.25 13.59 -32.25
C TRP A 761 2.90 12.95 -31.97
N TYR A 762 2.30 13.27 -30.81
CA TYR A 762 1.00 12.77 -30.40
C TYR A 762 0.03 13.93 -30.19
N PHE A 763 -1.04 13.95 -30.96
CA PHE A 763 -2.05 14.99 -30.94
C PHE A 763 -3.40 14.36 -30.53
N PRO A 764 -3.97 14.76 -29.38
CA PRO A 764 -5.36 14.42 -29.09
C PRO A 764 -6.26 15.00 -30.18
N TRP A 765 -7.23 14.23 -30.65
CA TRP A 765 -8.16 14.69 -31.71
C TRP A 765 -8.85 16.00 -31.36
N THR A 766 -9.18 16.20 -30.10
CA THR A 766 -9.81 17.42 -29.57
C THR A 766 -8.96 18.68 -29.70
N GLU A 767 -7.64 18.54 -29.91
CA GLU A 767 -6.70 19.65 -30.05
C GLU A 767 -6.26 19.90 -31.53
N VAL A 768 -6.63 19.00 -32.46
CA VAL A 768 -6.28 19.14 -33.87
C VAL A 768 -7.18 20.18 -34.51
N PRO A 769 -6.63 21.25 -35.09
CA PRO A 769 -7.42 22.26 -35.81
C PRO A 769 -8.33 21.62 -36.86
N TYR A 770 -9.53 22.14 -37.06
CA TYR A 770 -10.58 21.62 -37.96
C TYR A 770 -11.23 20.28 -37.54
N LEU A 771 -10.53 19.40 -36.80
CA LEU A 771 -11.08 18.11 -36.38
C LEU A 771 -11.85 18.20 -35.07
N LYS A 772 -11.51 19.17 -34.20
CA LYS A 772 -12.22 19.45 -32.95
C LYS A 772 -13.71 19.80 -33.12
N GLU A 773 -14.09 20.28 -34.35
CA GLU A 773 -15.49 20.61 -34.67
C GLU A 773 -16.35 19.34 -34.87
N ILE A 774 -15.72 18.20 -35.12
CA ILE A 774 -16.39 16.89 -35.19
C ILE A 774 -16.58 16.35 -33.79
N ASN A 775 -17.44 17.02 -33.03
CA ASN A 775 -17.73 16.62 -31.64
C ASN A 775 -18.65 15.37 -31.61
N ARG A 776 -18.04 14.19 -31.79
CA ARG A 776 -18.69 12.89 -31.63
C ARG A 776 -18.05 12.17 -30.43
N PRO A 777 -18.85 11.60 -29.52
CA PRO A 777 -18.31 11.01 -28.27
C PRO A 777 -17.18 9.98 -28.49
N TRP A 778 -17.25 9.21 -29.57
CA TRP A 778 -16.24 8.19 -29.87
C TRP A 778 -14.96 8.72 -30.53
N PHE A 779 -14.89 10.02 -30.90
CA PHE A 779 -13.68 10.69 -31.36
C PHE A 779 -12.90 11.35 -30.23
N ASN A 780 -13.51 11.60 -29.06
CA ASN A 780 -12.88 12.38 -27.99
C ASN A 780 -11.64 11.71 -27.41
N ASP A 781 -11.55 10.37 -27.44
CA ASP A 781 -10.43 9.59 -26.92
C ASP A 781 -9.50 9.10 -28.04
N THR A 782 -9.46 9.79 -29.17
CA THR A 782 -8.60 9.41 -30.30
C THR A 782 -7.34 10.26 -30.34
N VAL A 783 -6.26 9.66 -30.85
CA VAL A 783 -4.93 10.27 -30.96
C VAL A 783 -4.44 10.14 -32.41
N LEU A 784 -3.99 11.25 -32.97
CA LEU A 784 -3.17 11.24 -34.17
C LEU A 784 -1.71 11.14 -33.77
N HIS A 785 -1.05 10.07 -34.18
CA HIS A 785 0.38 9.85 -33.98
C HIS A 785 1.12 9.97 -35.32
N LEU A 786 2.10 10.84 -35.37
CA LEU A 786 2.99 11.02 -36.50
C LEU A 786 4.42 10.70 -36.06
N LYS A 787 5.08 9.82 -36.79
CA LYS A 787 6.48 9.46 -36.56
C LYS A 787 7.27 9.58 -37.85
N GLY A 788 8.48 10.11 -37.72
CA GLY A 788 9.47 10.16 -38.81
C GLY A 788 10.83 9.76 -38.26
N ALA A 789 11.61 9.07 -39.09
CA ALA A 789 13.01 8.78 -38.75
C ALA A 789 13.85 8.79 -40.05
N ALA A 790 15.11 9.21 -39.88
CA ALA A 790 16.11 9.19 -40.94
C ALA A 790 17.45 8.76 -40.35
N GLY A 791 18.23 8.07 -41.14
CA GLY A 791 19.56 7.61 -40.75
C GLY A 791 20.52 7.65 -41.92
N TYR A 792 21.77 7.92 -41.62
CA TYR A 792 22.87 7.91 -42.59
C TYR A 792 24.10 7.35 -41.93
N VAL A 793 24.72 6.38 -42.55
CA VAL A 793 26.01 5.83 -42.13
C VAL A 793 27.01 6.01 -43.25
N VAL A 794 28.15 6.58 -42.90
CA VAL A 794 29.28 6.81 -43.77
C VAL A 794 30.39 5.85 -43.39
N GLU A 795 30.86 5.11 -44.35
CA GLU A 795 32.07 4.33 -44.22
C GLU A 795 33.30 5.26 -44.25
N ASN A 796 34.09 5.27 -43.19
CA ASN A 796 35.26 6.17 -43.11
C ASN A 796 36.51 5.56 -43.70
N GLU A 797 36.58 4.24 -43.78
CA GLU A 797 37.66 3.46 -44.39
C GLU A 797 37.03 2.32 -45.19
N GLU A 798 37.44 2.14 -46.45
CA GLU A 798 36.88 1.17 -47.38
C GLU A 798 36.90 -0.27 -46.82
N GLY A 799 35.78 -0.97 -46.87
CA GLY A 799 35.63 -2.31 -46.34
C GLY A 799 35.56 -2.41 -44.82
N LYS A 800 35.31 -1.30 -44.11
CA LYS A 800 35.27 -1.24 -42.63
C LYS A 800 33.89 -0.96 -42.05
N LEU A 801 32.85 -0.97 -42.85
CA LEU A 801 31.46 -0.88 -42.41
C LEU A 801 30.82 -2.24 -42.40
N PRO A 802 30.61 -2.84 -41.22
CA PRO A 802 29.97 -4.20 -41.15
C PRO A 802 28.49 -4.15 -41.54
N VAL A 803 28.02 -5.21 -42.18
CA VAL A 803 26.64 -5.34 -42.71
C VAL A 803 25.59 -5.13 -41.63
N TYR A 804 25.84 -5.52 -40.40
CA TYR A 804 24.92 -5.39 -39.29
C TYR A 804 24.83 -3.95 -38.72
N GLU A 805 25.62 -2.99 -39.16
CA GLU A 805 25.53 -1.57 -38.85
C GLU A 805 24.78 -0.78 -39.94
N LYS A 806 24.53 -1.39 -41.09
CA LYS A 806 23.72 -0.80 -42.14
C LYS A 806 22.24 -0.75 -41.76
N PHE A 807 21.44 -0.02 -42.51
CA PHE A 807 20.02 0.15 -42.24
C PHE A 807 19.16 -0.87 -42.98
N TYR A 808 18.09 -1.28 -42.32
CA TYR A 808 17.05 -2.15 -42.83
C TYR A 808 15.70 -1.64 -42.33
N LEU A 809 14.67 -1.69 -43.16
CA LEU A 809 13.28 -1.36 -42.79
C LEU A 809 12.36 -2.56 -43.02
N GLY A 810 11.12 -2.43 -42.62
CA GLY A 810 10.09 -3.47 -42.63
C GLY A 810 9.77 -3.98 -41.21
N GLY A 811 8.55 -4.50 -41.05
CA GLY A 811 8.03 -5.03 -39.79
C GLY A 811 7.38 -4.00 -38.88
N LEU A 812 6.92 -4.46 -37.77
CA LEU A 812 6.01 -3.80 -36.84
C LEU A 812 6.42 -2.38 -36.39
N ASN A 813 7.72 -2.08 -36.32
CA ASN A 813 8.26 -0.84 -35.75
C ASN A 813 8.71 0.20 -36.76
N THR A 814 8.74 -0.14 -38.05
CA THR A 814 9.20 0.75 -39.13
C THR A 814 8.14 0.90 -40.25
N VAL A 815 8.15 0.09 -41.26
CA VAL A 815 7.16 0.08 -42.35
C VAL A 815 6.42 -1.27 -42.30
N ARG A 816 5.20 -1.27 -41.78
CA ARG A 816 4.32 -2.45 -41.70
C ARG A 816 3.83 -2.82 -43.09
N GLY A 817 3.38 -4.07 -43.27
CA GLY A 817 3.03 -4.59 -44.59
C GLY A 817 4.21 -5.18 -45.34
N PHE A 818 5.39 -5.07 -44.78
CA PHE A 818 6.62 -5.75 -45.17
C PHE A 818 7.16 -6.55 -44.03
N GLU A 819 7.66 -7.77 -44.28
CA GLU A 819 8.33 -8.54 -43.22
C GLU A 819 9.53 -7.79 -42.65
N SER A 820 9.94 -8.18 -41.43
CA SER A 820 11.06 -7.53 -40.75
C SER A 820 12.34 -7.55 -41.58
N SER A 821 12.98 -6.39 -41.71
CA SER A 821 14.25 -6.20 -42.45
C SER A 821 14.19 -6.51 -43.96
N LYS A 822 13.01 -6.60 -44.57
CA LYS A 822 12.86 -6.92 -45.98
C LYS A 822 12.92 -5.72 -46.92
N ILE A 823 12.87 -4.48 -46.39
CA ILE A 823 13.13 -3.27 -47.19
C ILE A 823 14.61 -2.92 -47.06
N SER A 824 15.38 -3.20 -48.10
CA SER A 824 16.83 -3.01 -48.12
C SER A 824 17.36 -3.20 -49.56
N PRO A 825 18.44 -2.56 -49.93
CA PRO A 825 19.22 -2.92 -51.11
C PRO A 825 19.54 -4.42 -51.11
N THR A 826 19.61 -5.02 -52.31
CA THR A 826 19.84 -6.43 -52.52
C THR A 826 21.04 -6.72 -53.39
N GLN A 827 21.69 -7.85 -53.17
CA GLN A 827 22.73 -8.38 -54.05
C GLN A 827 22.36 -9.78 -54.49
N ILE A 828 22.68 -10.14 -55.73
CA ILE A 828 22.49 -11.50 -56.22
C ILE A 828 23.60 -12.40 -55.67
N THR A 829 23.23 -13.41 -54.98
CA THR A 829 24.12 -14.47 -54.44
C THR A 829 24.64 -15.40 -55.53
N SER A 830 25.65 -16.21 -55.23
CA SER A 830 26.23 -17.13 -56.19
C SER A 830 25.28 -18.22 -56.70
N ASP A 831 24.20 -18.50 -55.98
CA ASP A 831 23.13 -19.44 -56.36
C ASP A 831 21.91 -18.74 -57.02
N GLY A 832 22.01 -17.40 -57.26
CA GLY A 832 20.98 -16.65 -57.97
C GLY A 832 19.87 -16.09 -57.08
N ARG A 833 19.96 -16.22 -55.75
CA ARG A 833 19.01 -15.62 -54.81
C ARG A 833 19.29 -14.11 -54.61
N LEU A 834 18.25 -13.36 -54.31
CA LEU A 834 18.37 -11.96 -53.86
C LEU A 834 18.56 -11.93 -52.34
N GLU A 835 19.76 -11.53 -51.91
CA GLU A 835 20.11 -11.38 -50.51
C GLU A 835 20.13 -9.89 -50.15
N ARG A 836 19.61 -9.56 -48.96
CA ARG A 836 19.52 -8.20 -48.42
C ARG A 836 20.81 -7.84 -47.76
N ILE A 837 21.44 -6.76 -48.21
CA ILE A 837 22.75 -6.33 -47.76
C ILE A 837 22.73 -5.08 -46.90
N GLY A 838 21.54 -4.50 -46.64
CA GLY A 838 21.40 -3.23 -45.91
C GLY A 838 21.85 -2.02 -46.75
N GLY A 839 21.46 -0.85 -46.37
CA GLY A 839 21.88 0.39 -47.05
C GLY A 839 22.45 1.41 -46.08
N GLU A 840 23.14 2.38 -46.65
CA GLU A 840 23.81 3.45 -45.91
C GLU A 840 22.87 4.59 -45.53
N LYS A 841 21.73 4.72 -46.22
CA LYS A 841 20.74 5.77 -46.03
C LYS A 841 19.38 5.17 -45.78
N MET A 842 18.64 5.68 -44.84
CA MET A 842 17.24 5.30 -44.59
C MET A 842 16.39 6.49 -44.22
N TRP A 843 15.14 6.46 -44.62
CA TRP A 843 14.11 7.23 -43.94
C TRP A 843 12.75 6.58 -44.04
N TYR A 844 11.92 6.83 -43.03
CA TYR A 844 10.56 6.35 -43.01
C TYR A 844 9.65 7.29 -42.23
N MET A 845 8.36 7.22 -42.50
CA MET A 845 7.31 7.92 -41.76
C MET A 845 6.13 6.98 -41.48
N ASN A 846 5.48 7.21 -40.36
CA ASN A 846 4.26 6.56 -39.97
C ASN A 846 3.22 7.62 -39.59
N ALA A 847 2.00 7.46 -40.07
CA ALA A 847 0.85 8.24 -39.65
C ALA A 847 -0.19 7.29 -39.12
N GLU A 848 -0.54 7.42 -37.85
CA GLU A 848 -1.45 6.51 -37.17
C GLU A 848 -2.63 7.27 -36.58
N TRP A 849 -3.81 6.75 -36.79
CA TRP A 849 -5.01 7.14 -36.08
C TRP A 849 -5.36 6.08 -35.07
N ILE A 850 -5.20 6.40 -33.78
CA ILE A 850 -5.43 5.50 -32.66
C ILE A 850 -6.76 5.88 -32.02
N PHE A 851 -7.66 4.92 -31.87
CA PHE A 851 -9.00 5.15 -31.31
C PHE A 851 -9.37 4.07 -30.30
N SER A 852 -10.17 4.43 -29.30
CA SER A 852 -10.62 3.51 -28.28
C SER A 852 -11.75 2.63 -28.80
N ILE A 853 -11.62 1.30 -28.70
CA ILE A 853 -12.67 0.33 -29.01
C ILE A 853 -13.44 -0.03 -27.75
N ALA A 854 -12.71 -0.36 -26.68
CA ALA A 854 -13.28 -0.66 -25.38
C ALA A 854 -12.36 -0.04 -24.30
N GLN A 855 -12.73 1.15 -23.86
CA GLN A 855 -11.96 1.95 -22.92
C GLN A 855 -11.76 1.23 -21.58
N GLU A 856 -12.80 0.51 -21.12
CA GLU A 856 -12.82 -0.20 -19.85
C GLU A 856 -11.72 -1.27 -19.72
N ILE A 857 -11.35 -1.88 -20.82
CA ILE A 857 -10.31 -2.91 -20.85
C ILE A 857 -9.01 -2.44 -21.51
N GLY A 858 -8.93 -1.17 -21.95
CA GLY A 858 -7.74 -0.63 -22.63
C GLY A 858 -7.54 -1.19 -24.04
N LEU A 859 -8.61 -1.64 -24.73
CA LEU A 859 -8.56 -2.11 -26.11
C LEU A 859 -8.71 -0.93 -27.10
N LYS A 860 -7.73 -0.79 -27.99
CA LYS A 860 -7.64 0.28 -28.97
C LYS A 860 -7.55 -0.30 -30.39
N GLY A 861 -8.12 0.45 -31.33
CA GLY A 861 -7.89 0.23 -32.75
C GLY A 861 -6.83 1.21 -33.26
N VAL A 862 -6.16 0.81 -34.31
CA VAL A 862 -5.23 1.67 -35.06
C VAL A 862 -5.49 1.50 -36.55
N ALA A 863 -5.56 2.63 -37.27
CA ALA A 863 -5.44 2.71 -38.70
C ALA A 863 -4.16 3.46 -39.04
N PHE A 864 -3.40 2.97 -39.98
CA PHE A 864 -2.09 3.55 -40.24
C PHE A 864 -1.77 3.64 -41.73
N PHE A 865 -0.89 4.56 -42.05
CA PHE A 865 -0.16 4.69 -43.29
C PHE A 865 1.32 4.77 -42.97
N ASP A 866 2.11 3.89 -43.59
CA ASP A 866 3.55 3.84 -43.44
C ASP A 866 4.22 4.04 -44.81
N ALA A 867 5.32 4.74 -44.82
CA ALA A 867 6.13 4.88 -46.03
C ALA A 867 7.60 4.97 -45.65
N GLY A 868 8.49 4.42 -46.46
CA GLY A 868 9.92 4.48 -46.20
C GLY A 868 10.73 3.67 -47.19
N ASN A 869 12.03 3.95 -47.25
CA ASN A 869 12.95 3.15 -48.06
C ASN A 869 14.38 3.22 -47.50
N VAL A 870 15.20 2.30 -47.96
CA VAL A 870 16.63 2.18 -47.67
C VAL A 870 17.42 2.26 -48.99
N TYR A 871 18.47 3.07 -48.95
CA TYR A 871 19.27 3.35 -50.17
C TYR A 871 20.74 3.03 -49.91
N THR A 872 21.46 2.71 -50.98
CA THR A 872 22.93 2.66 -50.96
C THR A 872 23.51 4.08 -50.93
N ASP A 873 24.81 4.19 -50.62
CA ASP A 873 25.48 5.50 -50.59
C ASP A 873 25.50 6.19 -51.95
N SER A 874 25.55 5.45 -53.03
CA SER A 874 25.54 5.94 -54.41
C SER A 874 24.18 6.46 -54.88
N GLU A 875 23.09 5.97 -54.25
CA GLU A 875 21.72 6.38 -54.56
C GLU A 875 21.37 7.72 -53.92
N THR A 876 20.58 8.54 -54.57
CA THR A 876 20.02 9.77 -54.00
C THR A 876 18.79 9.47 -53.14
N TRP A 877 18.50 10.33 -52.19
CA TRP A 877 17.24 10.28 -51.45
C TRP A 877 16.07 10.52 -52.42
N ASP A 878 15.29 9.47 -52.70
CA ASP A 878 14.17 9.57 -53.65
C ASP A 878 12.84 9.42 -52.90
N VAL A 879 12.02 10.46 -52.88
CA VAL A 879 10.68 10.47 -52.32
C VAL A 879 9.68 9.72 -53.22
N GLY A 880 10.00 9.56 -54.51
CA GLY A 880 9.17 8.84 -55.48
C GLY A 880 9.25 7.32 -55.33
N ASP A 881 10.39 6.79 -54.89
CA ASP A 881 10.68 5.36 -54.70
C ASP A 881 10.48 4.91 -53.25
N LEU A 882 9.33 5.23 -52.69
CA LEU A 882 9.00 4.79 -51.34
C LEU A 882 8.17 3.51 -51.35
N LYS A 883 8.55 2.56 -50.53
CA LYS A 883 7.68 1.46 -50.14
C LYS A 883 6.55 2.00 -49.22
N LYS A 884 5.31 1.75 -49.62
CA LYS A 884 4.11 2.32 -48.96
C LYS A 884 3.16 1.21 -48.52
N ALA A 885 2.63 1.37 -47.35
CA ALA A 885 1.63 0.44 -46.83
C ALA A 885 0.53 1.19 -46.06
N VAL A 886 -0.67 0.63 -46.12
CA VAL A 886 -1.80 1.03 -45.24
C VAL A 886 -2.24 -0.19 -44.43
N GLY A 887 -2.83 0.08 -43.30
CA GLY A 887 -3.28 -1.06 -42.49
C GLY A 887 -4.16 -0.70 -41.33
N LEU A 888 -4.61 -1.75 -40.67
CA LEU A 888 -5.45 -1.71 -39.49
C LEU A 888 -4.89 -2.66 -38.43
N GLY A 889 -5.19 -2.40 -37.18
CA GLY A 889 -4.78 -3.28 -36.12
C GLY A 889 -5.45 -3.01 -34.78
N PHE A 890 -5.06 -3.83 -33.82
CA PHE A 890 -5.53 -3.76 -32.45
C PHE A 890 -4.34 -3.66 -31.51
N ARG A 891 -4.47 -2.81 -30.51
CA ARG A 891 -3.55 -2.67 -29.38
C ARG A 891 -4.30 -2.83 -28.08
N TRP A 892 -3.83 -3.70 -27.24
CA TRP A 892 -4.48 -4.01 -25.98
C TRP A 892 -3.48 -4.04 -24.83
N LEU A 893 -3.73 -3.21 -23.82
CA LEU A 893 -3.01 -3.28 -22.54
C LEU A 893 -3.66 -4.37 -21.69
N SER A 894 -3.34 -5.62 -22.00
CA SER A 894 -3.91 -6.76 -21.30
C SER A 894 -3.27 -6.97 -19.92
N PRO A 895 -3.94 -7.70 -19.00
CA PRO A 895 -3.34 -8.11 -17.72
C PRO A 895 -2.04 -8.93 -17.86
N MET A 896 -1.84 -9.58 -19.00
CA MET A 896 -0.63 -10.35 -19.33
C MET A 896 0.47 -9.52 -20.01
N GLY A 897 0.24 -8.20 -20.17
CA GLY A 897 1.14 -7.29 -20.87
C GLY A 897 0.56 -6.72 -22.15
N PRO A 898 1.30 -5.81 -22.81
CA PRO A 898 0.87 -5.20 -24.05
C PRO A 898 0.76 -6.24 -25.17
N LEU A 899 -0.34 -6.18 -25.89
CA LEU A 899 -0.62 -7.01 -27.07
C LEU A 899 -0.83 -6.10 -28.27
N ARG A 900 -0.21 -6.44 -29.38
CA ARG A 900 -0.29 -5.72 -30.63
C ARG A 900 -0.49 -6.72 -31.78
N LEU A 901 -1.54 -6.52 -32.56
CA LEU A 901 -1.86 -7.28 -33.77
C LEU A 901 -2.22 -6.30 -34.89
N GLU A 902 -1.40 -6.22 -35.91
CA GLU A 902 -1.56 -5.25 -37.00
C GLU A 902 -1.39 -5.94 -38.35
N TRP A 903 -2.25 -5.58 -39.26
CA TRP A 903 -2.18 -6.03 -40.66
C TRP A 903 -1.86 -4.87 -41.54
N GLY A 904 -0.75 -4.98 -42.28
CA GLY A 904 -0.32 -4.01 -43.28
C GLY A 904 -0.50 -4.55 -44.67
N TYR A 905 -1.09 -3.73 -45.53
CA TYR A 905 -1.25 -3.98 -46.95
C TYR A 905 -0.23 -3.16 -47.74
N ASN A 906 0.64 -3.86 -48.49
CA ASN A 906 1.60 -3.22 -49.39
C ASN A 906 0.85 -2.69 -50.61
N ILE A 907 0.95 -1.36 -50.85
CA ILE A 907 0.19 -0.69 -51.89
C ILE A 907 0.75 -1.02 -53.27
N ASP A 908 2.07 -1.19 -53.38
CA ASP A 908 2.76 -1.45 -54.65
C ASP A 908 3.84 -2.52 -54.45
N PRO A 909 3.42 -3.81 -54.35
CA PRO A 909 4.36 -4.89 -54.09
C PRO A 909 5.24 -5.15 -55.32
N ALA A 910 6.54 -5.24 -55.12
CA ALA A 910 7.47 -5.71 -56.10
C ALA A 910 7.32 -7.22 -56.33
N PRO A 911 7.76 -7.78 -57.47
CA PRO A 911 7.75 -9.21 -57.72
C PRO A 911 8.47 -9.99 -56.61
N GLY A 912 7.75 -10.84 -55.94
CA GLY A 912 8.25 -11.64 -54.80
C GLY A 912 8.05 -11.02 -53.41
N GLU A 913 7.42 -9.85 -53.34
CA GLU A 913 6.96 -9.26 -52.08
C GLU A 913 5.52 -9.68 -51.78
N ASP A 914 5.22 -9.87 -50.51
CA ASP A 914 3.86 -10.18 -50.06
C ASP A 914 2.96 -8.93 -50.16
N GLN A 915 1.71 -9.14 -50.57
CA GLN A 915 0.73 -8.07 -50.68
C GLN A 915 0.21 -7.61 -49.31
N GLY A 916 0.33 -8.44 -48.29
CA GLY A 916 -0.08 -8.09 -46.93
C GLY A 916 0.59 -8.94 -45.89
N VAL A 917 1.02 -8.33 -44.83
CA VAL A 917 1.72 -8.97 -43.72
C VAL A 917 0.97 -8.75 -42.40
N TRP A 918 0.81 -9.81 -41.63
CA TRP A 918 0.36 -9.77 -40.27
C TRP A 918 1.55 -9.71 -39.32
N ASP A 919 1.61 -8.64 -38.58
CA ASP A 919 2.59 -8.51 -37.51
C ASP A 919 1.90 -8.57 -36.13
N PHE A 920 2.50 -9.28 -35.22
CA PHE A 920 2.00 -9.30 -33.86
C PHE A 920 3.11 -9.38 -32.83
N SER A 921 2.79 -8.91 -31.60
CA SER A 921 3.68 -8.94 -30.45
C SER A 921 2.87 -9.05 -29.17
N ILE A 922 3.30 -9.91 -28.26
CA ILE A 922 2.76 -10.09 -26.92
C ILE A 922 3.91 -9.94 -25.92
N GLY A 923 3.72 -9.13 -24.86
CA GLY A 923 4.71 -8.94 -23.81
C GLY A 923 5.84 -7.96 -24.14
N GLY A 924 5.96 -7.49 -25.38
CA GLY A 924 6.85 -6.39 -25.77
C GLY A 924 6.18 -5.03 -25.53
N GLY A 925 6.96 -3.98 -25.20
CA GLY A 925 6.41 -2.62 -25.13
C GLY A 925 5.91 -2.10 -26.48
N PHE A 926 4.95 -1.17 -26.47
CA PHE A 926 4.47 -0.45 -27.66
C PHE A 926 5.49 0.59 -28.11
#